data_99bb96c144a56e71fd944a2d23a4aa96
#
_entry.id   99bb96c144a56e71fd944a2d23a4aa96
#
_cell.length_a   1.000
_cell.length_b   1.000
_cell.length_c   1.000
_cell.angle_alpha   90.00
_cell.angle_beta   90.00
_cell.angle_gamma   90.00
#
_symmetry.space_group_name_H-M   'P 1'
#
loop_
_entity.id
_entity.type
_entity.pdbx_description
1 polymer ?
#
loop_
_entity_poly.entity_id
_entity_poly.type
_entity_poly.pdbx_seq_one_letter_code
_entity_poly.pdbx_strand_id
1 'polypeptide(L)'
;MLKKILILFFPIFLFSQEYLDKLFDLEFWNYNAGITLNFGDSYEDFTYMENRMDLNFFKGNFTGWLQYEYSDPPELGFPIKDLRKYRVEYASGPWSLKFGDMYEVWGRGLVLAQLDDQGIDFDNSSRGYLLNYNLKNVSVTQMSGRTKNAQLGSDLRYPEFEFTHDMDATNIEFDVYPLNFGLSFLQSNELHELKPFGVMDTVDINHRLHGGYISWFGSFADVFMEYVDKQSKLRSYYTDFSGTEIESLSPLKKGSAVYLNTNLYIGVWSLFFEYKRYNFDKLSPVDTDYIINNYGNRIDYQVMPILYREQNHSFLGRAAHQTNANDERGIQFELSGGLPNGFQLVTQFSHLSRNDTWTSISPIEWKNERLEGLLPTNSISAHPYKEVYAELNGYLLNDKLYFKTAYGQNSEVPKVNRFFEGFSKTIVENWAYTDSIWYGDSWFYLDSQLVGIDTSLYNIDTKLYQRSKSYTIPLDFTYTLKNGYSIGVSFAYQERYKTNIKKGNAGGFYNYADSTWVLNDINDPGLYVNQSTSNYPNETPFQINRMISLSMGKASKWALTLNYDWTNVQEIVTIDPNYNPLEALLYGDGKYFSGKRGRYDPPSFTKNKWVSMEFSYNLSSTQRISFLYGSIQGGLVCSNGICRILQPFNDGLKLSYSAVF
;
A
#
# COMPACT_ATOMS: atom_id res chain seq x y z
N MET A 1 -12.97 28.27 15.18
CA MET A 1 -11.53 28.08 15.43
C MET A 1 -11.14 28.15 16.90
N LEU A 2 -11.28 29.25 17.61
CA LEU A 2 -10.84 29.38 19.03
C LEU A 2 -11.47 28.34 19.97
N LYS A 3 -12.78 28.03 19.84
CA LYS A 3 -13.47 27.02 20.65
C LYS A 3 -12.92 25.58 20.39
N LYS A 4 -12.55 25.24 19.15
CA LYS A 4 -11.97 23.93 18.82
C LYS A 4 -10.54 23.82 19.35
N ILE A 5 -9.77 24.91 19.31
CA ILE A 5 -8.42 24.98 19.89
C ILE A 5 -8.49 24.85 21.42
N LEU A 6 -9.47 25.46 22.09
CA LEU A 6 -9.66 25.33 23.53
C LEU A 6 -10.01 23.90 23.95
N ILE A 7 -10.77 23.16 23.14
CA ILE A 7 -11.07 21.74 23.38
C ILE A 7 -9.81 20.88 23.20
N LEU A 8 -8.92 21.26 22.31
CA LEU A 8 -7.64 20.58 22.09
C LEU A 8 -6.68 20.72 23.29
N PHE A 9 -6.67 21.86 23.95
CA PHE A 9 -5.81 22.12 25.11
C PHE A 9 -6.44 21.75 26.46
N PHE A 10 -7.74 21.51 26.51
CA PHE A 10 -8.43 21.13 27.74
C PHE A 10 -7.92 19.81 28.36
N PRO A 11 -7.59 18.75 27.56
CA PRO A 11 -6.98 17.53 28.11
C PRO A 11 -5.59 17.74 28.72
N ILE A 12 -4.81 18.71 28.22
CA ILE A 12 -3.44 18.96 28.72
C ILE A 12 -3.43 19.31 30.20
N PHE A 13 -4.48 20.01 30.69
CA PHE A 13 -4.63 20.35 32.08
C PHE A 13 -5.19 19.20 32.95
N LEU A 14 -5.93 18.28 32.34
CA LEU A 14 -6.54 17.14 33.04
C LEU A 14 -5.56 15.95 33.23
N PHE A 15 -4.51 15.87 32.44
CA PHE A 15 -3.57 14.74 32.44
C PHE A 15 -2.19 15.11 33.01
N SER A 16 -2.11 16.03 33.97
CA SER A 16 -0.91 16.09 34.80
C SER A 16 -0.79 14.79 35.60
N GLN A 17 0.42 14.33 35.82
CA GLN A 17 0.68 13.09 36.55
C GLN A 17 -0.08 13.05 37.90
N GLU A 18 -0.11 14.17 38.61
CA GLU A 18 -0.86 14.34 39.87
C GLU A 18 -2.38 14.14 39.72
N TYR A 19 -2.95 14.40 38.54
CA TYR A 19 -4.37 14.22 38.27
C TYR A 19 -4.72 12.77 37.93
N LEU A 20 -3.83 12.09 37.18
CA LEU A 20 -3.95 10.66 36.87
C LEU A 20 -3.83 9.82 38.14
N ASP A 21 -2.90 10.14 39.03
CA ASP A 21 -2.74 9.51 40.34
C ASP A 21 -4.02 9.58 41.19
N LYS A 22 -4.69 10.75 41.18
CA LYS A 22 -5.96 10.98 41.90
C LYS A 22 -7.17 10.31 41.24
N LEU A 23 -7.20 10.25 39.90
CA LEU A 23 -8.35 9.75 39.15
C LEU A 23 -8.45 8.22 39.19
N PHE A 24 -7.33 7.52 39.22
CA PHE A 24 -7.28 6.07 39.10
C PHE A 24 -6.88 5.35 40.39
N ASP A 25 -6.54 6.07 41.47
CA ASP A 25 -6.07 5.50 42.74
C ASP A 25 -4.94 4.46 42.50
N LEU A 26 -4.00 4.82 41.62
CA LEU A 26 -2.97 3.94 41.06
C LEU A 26 -1.73 3.79 42.00
N GLU A 27 -1.82 4.09 43.27
CA GLU A 27 -0.69 3.98 44.22
C GLU A 27 0.02 2.62 44.21
N PHE A 28 -0.66 1.57 43.70
CA PHE A 28 -0.13 0.22 43.64
C PHE A 28 0.37 -0.22 42.26
N TRP A 29 0.24 0.61 41.21
CA TRP A 29 0.64 0.28 39.86
C TRP A 29 1.64 1.28 39.33
N ASN A 30 2.68 0.78 38.64
CA ASN A 30 3.49 1.67 37.80
C ASN A 30 2.74 1.89 36.50
N TYR A 31 2.69 3.12 36.00
CA TYR A 31 2.02 3.44 34.74
C TYR A 31 2.81 4.48 33.96
N ASN A 32 2.55 4.55 32.65
CA ASN A 32 2.83 5.69 31.82
C ASN A 32 1.63 5.98 30.90
N ALA A 33 1.46 7.22 30.55
CA ALA A 33 0.42 7.67 29.66
C ALA A 33 1.01 8.45 28.48
N GLY A 34 0.55 8.13 27.27
CA GLY A 34 0.85 8.86 26.05
C GLY A 34 -0.39 9.58 25.54
N ILE A 35 -0.22 10.80 25.03
CA ILE A 35 -1.30 11.57 24.40
C ILE A 35 -0.78 12.09 23.07
N THR A 36 -1.59 11.92 22.03
CA THR A 36 -1.37 12.52 20.71
C THR A 36 -2.63 13.23 20.29
N LEU A 37 -2.51 14.52 19.97
CA LEU A 37 -3.60 15.35 19.49
C LEU A 37 -3.21 15.90 18.13
N ASN A 38 -4.00 15.62 17.09
CA ASN A 38 -3.80 16.11 15.75
C ASN A 38 -5.04 16.87 15.30
N PHE A 39 -4.82 18.02 14.72
CA PHE A 39 -5.85 18.86 14.12
C PHE A 39 -5.35 19.35 12.77
N GLY A 40 -6.22 19.33 11.79
CA GLY A 40 -5.94 19.92 10.48
C GLY A 40 -7.17 20.66 9.93
N ASP A 41 -6.92 21.73 9.22
CA ASP A 41 -7.92 22.54 8.56
C ASP A 41 -7.35 23.00 7.21
N SER A 42 -7.86 22.49 6.12
CA SER A 42 -7.42 22.84 4.77
C SER A 42 -8.41 23.77 4.07
N TYR A 43 -7.95 24.48 3.05
CA TYR A 43 -8.75 25.44 2.27
C TYR A 43 -10.04 24.84 1.69
N GLU A 44 -10.07 23.54 1.45
CA GLU A 44 -11.21 22.85 0.84
C GLU A 44 -12.32 22.47 1.83
N ASP A 45 -12.44 23.16 2.96
CA ASP A 45 -13.38 22.90 4.06
C ASP A 45 -13.22 21.49 4.67
N PHE A 46 -12.05 20.90 4.52
CA PHE A 46 -11.71 19.67 5.21
C PHE A 46 -11.01 19.95 6.52
N THR A 47 -11.76 19.75 7.58
CA THR A 47 -11.23 19.84 8.95
C THR A 47 -11.24 18.44 9.54
N TYR A 48 -10.11 18.01 10.10
CA TYR A 48 -10.02 16.74 10.80
C TYR A 48 -9.50 16.92 12.23
N MET A 49 -9.82 15.97 13.07
CA MET A 49 -9.35 15.91 14.44
C MET A 49 -9.13 14.46 14.86
N GLU A 50 -7.91 14.14 15.25
CA GLU A 50 -7.51 12.82 15.72
C GLU A 50 -6.86 12.96 17.08
N ASN A 51 -7.48 12.38 18.08
CA ASN A 51 -6.99 12.41 19.46
C ASN A 51 -6.83 10.99 19.96
N ARG A 52 -5.65 10.67 20.44
CA ARG A 52 -5.32 9.36 20.96
C ARG A 52 -4.69 9.45 22.33
N MET A 53 -5.11 8.57 23.20
CA MET A 53 -4.54 8.39 24.53
C MET A 53 -4.14 6.92 24.70
N ASP A 54 -2.90 6.71 25.04
CA ASP A 54 -2.33 5.39 25.38
C ASP A 54 -2.04 5.36 26.89
N LEU A 55 -2.47 4.30 27.56
CA LEU A 55 -2.20 4.06 28.96
C LEU A 55 -1.57 2.67 29.12
N ASN A 56 -0.36 2.62 29.64
CA ASN A 56 0.31 1.39 30.02
C ASN A 56 0.41 1.30 31.53
N PHE A 57 0.17 0.13 32.07
CA PHE A 57 0.27 -0.15 33.51
C PHE A 57 0.95 -1.47 33.78
N PHE A 58 1.69 -1.52 34.89
CA PHE A 58 2.58 -2.62 35.23
C PHE A 58 2.44 -2.98 36.70
N LYS A 59 2.28 -4.28 37.01
CA LYS A 59 2.30 -4.78 38.38
C LYS A 59 2.83 -6.21 38.43
N GLY A 60 4.04 -6.36 38.94
CA GLY A 60 4.67 -7.69 39.04
C GLY A 60 4.78 -8.33 37.64
N ASN A 61 4.10 -9.45 37.46
CA ASN A 61 4.08 -10.22 36.21
C ASN A 61 3.00 -9.77 35.23
N PHE A 62 2.19 -8.78 35.60
CA PHE A 62 1.12 -8.24 34.76
C PHE A 62 1.53 -6.95 34.08
N THR A 63 1.19 -6.87 32.79
CA THR A 63 1.27 -5.65 31.99
C THR A 63 -0.07 -5.42 31.31
N GLY A 64 -0.52 -4.19 31.27
CA GLY A 64 -1.73 -3.83 30.54
C GLY A 64 -1.52 -2.61 29.66
N TRP A 65 -2.25 -2.56 28.58
CA TRP A 65 -2.27 -1.44 27.64
C TRP A 65 -3.70 -1.15 27.19
N LEU A 66 -4.05 0.12 27.22
CA LEU A 66 -5.32 0.63 26.74
C LEU A 66 -5.06 1.80 25.80
N GLN A 67 -5.75 1.81 24.67
CA GLN A 67 -5.71 2.92 23.71
C GLN A 67 -7.12 3.42 23.47
N TYR A 68 -7.38 4.65 23.84
CA TYR A 68 -8.62 5.37 23.52
C TYR A 68 -8.39 6.31 22.36
N GLU A 69 -9.29 6.32 21.40
CA GLU A 69 -9.24 7.22 20.26
C GLU A 69 -10.54 8.00 20.08
N TYR A 70 -10.39 9.29 19.80
CA TYR A 70 -11.48 10.17 19.38
C TYR A 70 -11.07 10.89 18.10
N SER A 71 -11.52 10.35 16.96
CA SER A 71 -11.21 10.87 15.64
C SER A 71 -12.50 11.05 14.83
N ASP A 72 -12.87 12.32 14.55
CA ASP A 72 -14.10 12.63 13.83
C ASP A 72 -14.10 14.05 13.18
N PRO A 73 -13.96 14.13 11.86
CA PRO A 73 -13.45 13.07 11.00
C PRO A 73 -11.95 12.85 11.21
N PRO A 74 -11.41 11.63 10.95
CA PRO A 74 -9.98 11.41 10.90
C PRO A 74 -9.36 12.05 9.64
N GLU A 75 -8.04 12.15 9.58
CA GLU A 75 -7.33 12.51 8.35
C GLU A 75 -7.47 11.38 7.31
N LEU A 76 -7.31 10.15 7.75
CA LEU A 76 -7.47 8.91 6.96
C LEU A 76 -8.31 7.91 7.75
N GLY A 77 -8.98 7.00 7.04
CA GLY A 77 -9.68 5.88 7.66
C GLY A 77 -11.06 6.19 8.25
N PHE A 78 -11.45 5.44 9.25
CA PHE A 78 -12.77 5.52 9.88
C PHE A 78 -12.83 6.50 11.04
N PRO A 79 -13.98 7.17 11.27
CA PRO A 79 -14.24 7.82 12.54
C PRO A 79 -14.24 6.82 13.71
N ILE A 80 -13.42 7.07 14.72
CA ILE A 80 -13.32 6.26 15.93
C ILE A 80 -13.62 7.15 17.13
N LYS A 81 -14.50 6.67 18.03
CA LYS A 81 -14.87 7.39 19.26
C LYS A 81 -15.00 6.40 20.42
N ASP A 82 -13.99 5.55 20.58
CA ASP A 82 -14.10 4.43 21.49
C ASP A 82 -12.73 3.96 22.01
N LEU A 83 -12.76 2.94 22.87
CA LEU A 83 -11.60 2.13 23.24
C LEU A 83 -11.15 1.33 21.99
N ARG A 84 -10.17 1.89 21.26
CA ARG A 84 -9.68 1.30 20.03
C ARG A 84 -9.01 -0.04 20.27
N LYS A 85 -8.12 -0.07 21.29
CA LYS A 85 -7.29 -1.25 21.60
C LYS A 85 -7.14 -1.46 23.09
N TYR A 86 -7.00 -2.72 23.46
CA TYR A 86 -6.64 -3.10 24.82
C TYR A 86 -5.85 -4.40 24.81
N ARG A 87 -4.93 -4.53 25.76
CA ARG A 87 -4.17 -5.76 25.94
C ARG A 87 -3.81 -5.94 27.40
N VAL A 88 -3.93 -7.17 27.88
CA VAL A 88 -3.45 -7.61 29.18
C VAL A 88 -2.49 -8.77 28.96
N GLU A 89 -1.34 -8.68 29.56
CA GLU A 89 -0.29 -9.71 29.48
C GLU A 89 0.07 -10.20 30.87
N TYR A 90 0.31 -11.51 30.99
CA TYR A 90 0.88 -12.14 32.14
C TYR A 90 2.08 -12.97 31.74
N ALA A 91 3.24 -12.75 32.38
CA ALA A 91 4.46 -13.51 32.14
C ALA A 91 5.03 -14.06 33.44
N SER A 92 5.22 -15.39 33.50
CA SER A 92 5.80 -16.05 34.68
C SER A 92 6.60 -17.26 34.26
N GLY A 93 7.88 -17.27 34.58
CA GLY A 93 8.80 -18.34 34.17
C GLY A 93 8.82 -18.55 32.66
N PRO A 94 8.57 -19.77 32.15
CA PRO A 94 8.55 -20.04 30.71
C PRO A 94 7.25 -19.65 30.03
N TRP A 95 6.22 -19.23 30.74
CA TRP A 95 4.90 -18.96 30.23
C TRP A 95 4.66 -17.47 30.03
N SER A 96 4.09 -17.11 28.90
CA SER A 96 3.45 -15.82 28.73
C SER A 96 2.08 -15.98 28.08
N LEU A 97 1.13 -15.18 28.52
CA LEU A 97 -0.25 -15.16 28.07
C LEU A 97 -0.63 -13.71 27.76
N LYS A 98 -1.20 -13.49 26.58
CA LYS A 98 -1.72 -12.18 26.18
C LYS A 98 -3.20 -12.32 25.84
N PHE A 99 -4.00 -11.33 26.24
CA PHE A 99 -5.40 -11.17 25.89
C PHE A 99 -5.65 -9.76 25.32
N GLY A 100 -6.44 -9.67 24.28
CA GLY A 100 -6.78 -8.40 23.62
C GLY A 100 -6.12 -8.27 22.27
N ASP A 101 -5.69 -7.05 21.93
CA ASP A 101 -5.09 -6.75 20.62
C ASP A 101 -3.62 -7.19 20.61
N MET A 102 -3.27 -8.01 19.63
CA MET A 102 -1.97 -8.66 19.50
C MET A 102 -1.34 -8.38 18.16
N TYR A 103 -0.01 -8.30 18.17
CA TYR A 103 0.84 -8.14 17.00
C TYR A 103 1.93 -9.19 17.04
N GLU A 104 1.95 -10.08 16.07
CA GLU A 104 2.94 -11.16 15.96
C GLU A 104 3.54 -11.17 14.56
N VAL A 105 4.83 -11.45 14.49
CA VAL A 105 5.56 -11.62 13.23
C VAL A 105 6.34 -12.92 13.31
N TRP A 106 6.03 -13.85 12.39
CA TRP A 106 6.69 -15.14 12.32
C TRP A 106 7.55 -15.22 11.06
N GLY A 107 8.82 -15.61 11.22
CA GLY A 107 9.80 -15.59 10.14
C GLY A 107 10.00 -14.18 9.57
N ARG A 108 9.73 -14.03 8.28
CA ARG A 108 9.71 -12.75 7.56
C ARG A 108 8.29 -12.34 7.11
N GLY A 109 7.29 -12.93 7.74
CA GLY A 109 5.91 -12.51 7.53
C GLY A 109 5.18 -13.21 6.38
N LEU A 110 5.72 -14.28 5.84
CA LEU A 110 5.02 -15.04 4.79
C LEU A 110 3.81 -15.80 5.32
N VAL A 111 3.79 -16.18 6.59
CA VAL A 111 2.63 -16.80 7.26
C VAL A 111 1.84 -15.76 8.03
N LEU A 112 2.50 -15.02 8.92
CA LEU A 112 1.89 -14.04 9.80
C LEU A 112 2.83 -12.87 10.01
N ALA A 113 2.35 -11.66 9.75
CA ALA A 113 2.99 -10.40 10.13
C ALA A 113 1.93 -9.36 10.44
N GLN A 114 1.90 -8.92 11.66
CA GLN A 114 0.95 -7.94 12.16
C GLN A 114 1.69 -6.71 12.65
N LEU A 115 1.22 -5.56 12.21
CA LEU A 115 1.80 -4.27 12.55
C LEU A 115 0.74 -3.17 12.62
N ASP A 116 1.06 -2.11 13.33
CA ASP A 116 0.31 -0.86 13.36
C ASP A 116 1.19 0.25 12.78
N ASP A 117 0.82 0.77 11.64
CA ASP A 117 1.48 1.92 10.99
C ASP A 117 0.52 3.08 10.86
N GLN A 118 0.61 4.01 11.79
CA GLN A 118 -0.24 5.18 11.88
C GLN A 118 -0.01 6.16 10.71
N GLY A 119 1.17 6.14 10.08
CA GLY A 119 1.50 7.03 8.97
C GLY A 119 0.69 6.76 7.71
N ILE A 120 0.19 5.53 7.58
CA ILE A 120 -0.63 5.07 6.46
C ILE A 120 -2.00 4.55 6.90
N ASP A 121 -2.37 4.75 8.17
CA ASP A 121 -3.59 4.23 8.80
C ASP A 121 -3.80 2.74 8.52
N PHE A 122 -2.76 1.95 8.76
CA PHE A 122 -2.78 0.51 8.59
C PHE A 122 -2.59 -0.21 9.92
N ASP A 123 -3.56 -1.06 10.26
CA ASP A 123 -3.56 -1.87 11.47
C ASP A 123 -4.19 -3.22 11.16
N ASN A 124 -3.41 -4.28 11.30
CA ASN A 124 -3.85 -5.65 11.08
C ASN A 124 -3.73 -6.52 12.35
N SER A 125 -3.84 -5.90 13.52
CA SER A 125 -3.84 -6.62 14.80
C SER A 125 -4.93 -7.68 14.86
N SER A 126 -4.70 -8.71 15.66
CA SER A 126 -5.71 -9.69 16.02
C SER A 126 -6.17 -9.49 17.44
N ARG A 127 -7.48 -9.50 17.65
CA ARG A 127 -8.08 -9.47 18.99
C ARG A 127 -8.46 -10.87 19.43
N GLY A 128 -7.83 -11.36 20.50
CA GLY A 128 -8.04 -12.72 20.97
C GLY A 128 -7.11 -13.08 22.13
N TYR A 129 -6.49 -14.26 22.06
CA TYR A 129 -5.50 -14.69 23.04
C TYR A 129 -4.26 -15.27 22.35
N LEU A 130 -3.13 -15.15 23.04
CA LEU A 130 -1.87 -15.76 22.65
C LEU A 130 -1.24 -16.40 23.89
N LEU A 131 -0.87 -17.67 23.76
CA LEU A 131 -0.10 -18.40 24.72
C LEU A 131 1.28 -18.71 24.16
N ASN A 132 2.32 -18.34 24.87
CA ASN A 132 3.68 -18.68 24.51
C ASN A 132 4.32 -19.48 25.64
N TYR A 133 5.04 -20.54 25.27
CA TYR A 133 5.81 -21.39 26.18
C TYR A 133 7.25 -21.49 25.70
N ASN A 134 8.17 -20.91 26.47
CA ASN A 134 9.59 -20.84 26.17
C ASN A 134 10.38 -21.83 27.01
N LEU A 135 10.92 -22.84 26.37
CA LEU A 135 11.99 -23.68 26.90
C LEU A 135 13.34 -23.10 26.43
N LYS A 136 14.43 -23.58 27.00
CA LYS A 136 15.78 -23.05 26.72
C LYS A 136 16.09 -22.88 25.23
N ASN A 137 15.69 -23.86 24.40
CA ASN A 137 16.01 -23.91 22.97
C ASN A 137 14.77 -24.10 22.10
N VAL A 138 13.58 -24.07 22.68
CA VAL A 138 12.31 -24.30 21.97
C VAL A 138 11.29 -23.30 22.48
N SER A 139 10.65 -22.61 21.56
CA SER A 139 9.49 -21.76 21.83
C SER A 139 8.27 -22.28 21.08
N VAL A 140 7.14 -22.34 21.75
CA VAL A 140 5.85 -22.72 21.17
C VAL A 140 4.87 -21.60 21.42
N THR A 141 4.35 -21.02 20.34
CA THR A 141 3.35 -19.97 20.39
C THR A 141 2.05 -20.48 19.79
N GLN A 142 0.96 -20.37 20.53
CA GLN A 142 -0.39 -20.64 20.07
C GLN A 142 -1.19 -19.36 20.14
N MET A 143 -1.87 -19.01 19.04
CA MET A 143 -2.66 -17.80 18.92
C MET A 143 -4.04 -18.14 18.35
N SER A 144 -5.07 -17.49 18.88
CA SER A 144 -6.41 -17.48 18.29
C SER A 144 -7.01 -16.09 18.43
N GLY A 145 -7.58 -15.57 17.34
CA GLY A 145 -8.11 -14.22 17.36
C GLY A 145 -8.81 -13.83 16.07
N ARG A 146 -9.41 -12.65 16.11
CA ARG A 146 -10.09 -12.04 14.97
C ARG A 146 -9.36 -10.76 14.55
N THR A 147 -9.01 -10.68 13.28
CA THR A 147 -8.53 -9.44 12.65
C THR A 147 -9.70 -8.81 11.91
N LYS A 148 -9.84 -7.49 12.04
CA LYS A 148 -10.83 -6.71 11.31
C LYS A 148 -10.10 -5.68 10.47
N ASN A 149 -10.32 -5.72 9.18
CA ASN A 149 -9.70 -4.82 8.22
C ASN A 149 -10.75 -4.12 7.37
N ALA A 150 -10.33 -3.00 6.81
CA ALA A 150 -11.16 -2.21 5.95
C ALA A 150 -10.44 -1.91 4.65
N GLN A 151 -11.12 -2.12 3.54
CA GLN A 151 -10.63 -1.66 2.25
C GLN A 151 -11.11 -0.23 2.03
N LEU A 152 -10.13 0.66 1.80
CA LEU A 152 -10.43 2.03 1.46
C LEU A 152 -10.86 2.11 -0.01
N GLY A 153 -11.99 2.76 -0.24
CA GLY A 153 -12.48 3.06 -1.57
C GLY A 153 -11.76 4.22 -2.27
N SER A 154 -12.39 4.74 -3.29
CA SER A 154 -11.90 5.94 -4.00
C SER A 154 -11.82 7.18 -3.12
N ASP A 155 -12.67 7.29 -2.10
CA ASP A 155 -12.50 8.23 -1.00
C ASP A 155 -11.77 7.51 0.15
N LEU A 156 -10.50 7.79 0.31
CA LEU A 156 -9.62 7.19 1.31
C LEU A 156 -10.06 7.41 2.77
N ARG A 157 -11.03 8.26 3.01
CA ARG A 157 -11.59 8.56 4.32
C ARG A 157 -12.77 7.67 4.69
N TYR A 158 -13.34 6.96 3.70
CA TYR A 158 -14.46 6.07 3.92
C TYR A 158 -14.15 4.72 3.28
N PRO A 159 -13.98 3.71 4.10
CA PRO A 159 -13.81 2.37 3.59
C PRO A 159 -15.10 1.90 2.92
N GLU A 160 -14.93 1.22 1.78
CA GLU A 160 -16.05 0.65 1.03
C GLU A 160 -16.47 -0.68 1.62
N PHE A 161 -15.52 -1.44 2.18
CA PHE A 161 -15.76 -2.78 2.69
C PHE A 161 -15.05 -2.99 4.02
N GLU A 162 -15.72 -3.70 4.92
CA GLU A 162 -15.10 -4.32 6.07
C GLU A 162 -15.06 -5.83 5.87
N PHE A 163 -13.96 -6.45 6.23
CA PHE A 163 -13.85 -7.89 6.26
C PHE A 163 -13.12 -8.35 7.52
N THR A 164 -13.43 -9.57 7.92
CA THR A 164 -12.90 -10.15 9.13
C THR A 164 -12.21 -11.47 8.83
N HIS A 165 -11.11 -11.72 9.53
CA HIS A 165 -10.45 -13.01 9.54
C HIS A 165 -10.51 -13.59 10.94
N ASP A 166 -11.17 -14.72 11.10
CA ASP A 166 -11.03 -15.54 12.31
C ASP A 166 -9.87 -16.49 12.09
N MET A 167 -8.84 -16.45 12.95
CA MET A 167 -7.62 -17.22 12.76
C MET A 167 -7.24 -18.03 14.00
N ASP A 168 -6.70 -19.22 13.73
CA ASP A 168 -5.99 -20.07 14.68
C ASP A 168 -4.61 -20.37 14.13
N ALA A 169 -3.58 -20.13 14.93
CA ALA A 169 -2.22 -20.24 14.46
C ALA A 169 -1.27 -20.79 15.53
N THR A 170 -0.29 -21.57 15.09
CA THR A 170 0.76 -22.17 15.92
C THR A 170 2.11 -21.93 15.29
N ASN A 171 3.07 -21.48 16.09
CA ASN A 171 4.47 -21.36 15.70
C ASN A 171 5.36 -22.13 16.66
N ILE A 172 6.32 -22.88 16.13
CA ILE A 172 7.31 -23.63 16.91
C ILE A 172 8.68 -23.22 16.43
N GLU A 173 9.49 -22.67 17.31
CA GLU A 173 10.84 -22.21 17.01
C GLU A 173 11.87 -23.02 17.77
N PHE A 174 12.98 -23.30 17.12
CA PHE A 174 14.12 -24.00 17.66
C PHE A 174 15.35 -23.14 17.49
N ASP A 175 16.04 -22.85 18.61
CA ASP A 175 17.27 -22.07 18.62
C ASP A 175 18.45 -22.97 19.01
N VAL A 176 19.24 -23.36 18.02
CA VAL A 176 20.42 -24.23 18.14
C VAL A 176 21.59 -23.59 17.43
N TYR A 177 22.21 -22.60 18.10
CA TYR A 177 23.31 -21.83 17.51
C TYR A 177 24.33 -22.72 16.75
N PRO A 178 24.74 -22.37 15.53
CA PRO A 178 24.45 -21.14 14.79
C PRO A 178 23.15 -21.16 13.94
N LEU A 179 22.29 -22.13 14.16
CA LEU A 179 21.03 -22.30 13.43
C LEU A 179 19.83 -21.90 14.28
N ASN A 180 18.88 -21.23 13.64
CA ASN A 180 17.54 -21.06 14.15
C ASN A 180 16.57 -21.52 13.05
N PHE A 181 15.52 -22.26 13.41
CA PHE A 181 14.50 -22.70 12.47
C PHE A 181 13.12 -22.70 13.12
N GLY A 182 12.11 -22.44 12.34
CA GLY A 182 10.73 -22.38 12.79
C GLY A 182 9.79 -23.12 11.86
N LEU A 183 8.68 -23.56 12.43
CA LEU A 183 7.55 -24.17 11.73
C LEU A 183 6.28 -23.44 12.13
N SER A 184 5.52 -22.98 11.15
CA SER A 184 4.30 -22.21 11.35
C SER A 184 3.11 -22.86 10.67
N PHE A 185 1.99 -22.91 11.38
CA PHE A 185 0.71 -23.42 10.90
C PHE A 185 -0.35 -22.37 11.19
N LEU A 186 -1.13 -22.00 10.18
CA LEU A 186 -2.20 -21.05 10.31
C LEU A 186 -3.42 -21.50 9.52
N GLN A 187 -4.57 -21.43 10.16
CA GLN A 187 -5.87 -21.56 9.51
C GLN A 187 -6.67 -20.31 9.77
N SER A 188 -7.30 -19.75 8.75
CA SER A 188 -8.20 -18.61 8.90
C SER A 188 -9.45 -18.75 8.05
N ASN A 189 -10.52 -18.15 8.55
CA ASN A 189 -11.75 -17.92 7.81
C ASN A 189 -11.89 -16.42 7.58
N GLU A 190 -11.97 -16.05 6.31
CA GLU A 190 -12.19 -14.68 5.87
C GLU A 190 -13.65 -14.53 5.46
N LEU A 191 -14.35 -13.60 6.08
CA LEU A 191 -15.76 -13.31 5.81
C LEU A 191 -15.92 -11.92 5.21
N HIS A 192 -16.56 -11.84 4.07
CA HIS A 192 -16.93 -10.60 3.40
C HIS A 192 -18.44 -10.50 3.28
N GLU A 193 -18.97 -9.35 3.67
CA GLU A 193 -20.34 -8.97 3.44
C GLU A 193 -20.38 -8.00 2.27
N LEU A 194 -20.92 -8.46 1.16
CA LEU A 194 -21.09 -7.65 -0.04
C LEU A 194 -22.50 -7.10 -0.11
N LYS A 195 -22.63 -5.85 -0.51
CA LYS A 195 -23.93 -5.21 -0.78
C LYS A 195 -24.01 -4.67 -2.22
N PRO A 196 -23.76 -5.50 -3.25
CA PRO A 196 -23.93 -5.03 -4.61
C PRO A 196 -25.43 -4.81 -4.85
N PHE A 197 -25.79 -3.62 -5.26
CA PHE A 197 -27.18 -3.28 -5.66
C PHE A 197 -28.26 -3.56 -4.61
N GLY A 198 -27.93 -3.57 -3.32
CA GLY A 198 -28.92 -3.76 -2.25
C GLY A 198 -29.24 -5.22 -1.90
N VAL A 199 -28.62 -6.18 -2.56
CA VAL A 199 -28.66 -7.60 -2.19
C VAL A 199 -27.44 -7.91 -1.33
N MET A 200 -27.64 -8.61 -0.23
CA MET A 200 -26.55 -9.02 0.66
C MET A 200 -26.01 -10.36 0.19
N ASP A 201 -24.81 -10.35 -0.37
CA ASP A 201 -24.07 -11.56 -0.69
C ASP A 201 -22.94 -11.74 0.32
N THR A 202 -22.72 -12.95 0.77
CA THR A 202 -21.61 -13.28 1.66
C THR A 202 -20.62 -14.18 0.95
N VAL A 203 -19.33 -13.90 1.17
CA VAL A 203 -18.25 -14.73 0.67
C VAL A 203 -17.40 -15.18 1.85
N ASP A 204 -17.23 -16.49 1.97
CA ASP A 204 -16.41 -17.15 2.99
C ASP A 204 -15.20 -17.79 2.32
N ILE A 205 -14.01 -17.46 2.78
CA ILE A 205 -12.77 -18.02 2.27
C ILE A 205 -12.00 -18.68 3.39
N ASN A 206 -11.83 -19.99 3.30
CA ASN A 206 -11.00 -20.73 4.22
C ASN A 206 -9.55 -20.82 3.68
N HIS A 207 -8.61 -20.30 4.44
CA HIS A 207 -7.18 -20.35 4.14
C HIS A 207 -6.48 -21.31 5.11
N ARG A 208 -5.51 -22.05 4.58
CA ARG A 208 -4.58 -22.87 5.35
C ARG A 208 -3.17 -22.61 4.86
N LEU A 209 -2.29 -22.21 5.79
CA LEU A 209 -0.90 -21.92 5.53
C LEU A 209 -0.02 -22.83 6.35
N HIS A 210 1.00 -23.40 5.71
CA HIS A 210 2.03 -24.18 6.36
C HIS A 210 3.37 -23.57 5.95
N GLY A 211 4.10 -23.05 6.92
CA GLY A 211 5.37 -22.37 6.70
C GLY A 211 6.52 -22.99 7.47
N GLY A 212 7.71 -22.71 7.00
CA GLY A 212 8.92 -23.02 7.73
C GLY A 212 10.06 -22.13 7.29
N TYR A 213 10.93 -21.81 8.23
CA TYR A 213 12.12 -21.03 7.96
C TYR A 213 13.36 -21.62 8.61
N ILE A 214 14.50 -21.27 8.06
CA ILE A 214 15.81 -21.56 8.62
C ILE A 214 16.68 -20.32 8.50
N SER A 215 17.41 -20.01 9.55
CA SER A 215 18.46 -19.00 9.55
C SER A 215 19.77 -19.59 10.06
N TRP A 216 20.84 -19.15 9.44
CA TRP A 216 22.21 -19.46 9.84
C TRP A 216 22.99 -18.18 10.06
N PHE A 217 23.66 -18.09 11.20
CA PHE A 217 24.46 -16.94 11.61
C PHE A 217 25.94 -17.32 11.67
N GLY A 218 26.71 -16.74 10.78
CA GLY A 218 28.15 -16.97 10.68
C GLY A 218 28.96 -15.68 10.83
N SER A 219 30.28 -15.82 11.02
CA SER A 219 31.16 -14.68 11.19
C SER A 219 31.38 -13.84 9.93
N PHE A 220 31.14 -14.40 8.76
CA PHE A 220 31.31 -13.74 7.46
C PHE A 220 30.03 -13.62 6.65
N ALA A 221 28.97 -14.32 7.06
CA ALA A 221 27.68 -14.31 6.39
C ALA A 221 26.54 -14.70 7.31
N ASP A 222 25.36 -14.14 7.06
CA ASP A 222 24.09 -14.59 7.58
C ASP A 222 23.19 -15.00 6.43
N VAL A 223 22.47 -16.09 6.59
CA VAL A 223 21.54 -16.63 5.59
C VAL A 223 20.20 -16.90 6.24
N PHE A 224 19.13 -16.46 5.61
CA PHE A 224 17.75 -16.76 6.00
C PHE A 224 16.96 -17.25 4.80
N MET A 225 16.18 -18.30 4.97
CA MET A 225 15.26 -18.83 3.97
C MET A 225 13.94 -19.19 4.60
N GLU A 226 12.85 -18.79 3.96
CA GLU A 226 11.47 -19.13 4.35
C GLU A 226 10.70 -19.68 3.15
N TYR A 227 9.91 -20.72 3.42
CA TYR A 227 9.00 -21.33 2.45
C TYR A 227 7.62 -21.46 3.08
N VAL A 228 6.57 -21.13 2.30
CA VAL A 228 5.18 -21.27 2.73
C VAL A 228 4.35 -21.90 1.62
N ASP A 229 3.51 -22.87 1.99
CA ASP A 229 2.44 -23.43 1.17
C ASP A 229 1.10 -22.88 1.63
N LYS A 230 0.24 -22.46 0.70
CA LYS A 230 -1.08 -21.91 0.95
C LYS A 230 -2.14 -22.67 0.18
N GLN A 231 -3.23 -22.97 0.86
CA GLN A 231 -4.44 -23.54 0.27
C GLN A 231 -5.62 -22.66 0.60
N SER A 232 -6.41 -22.29 -0.39
CA SER A 232 -7.60 -21.44 -0.22
C SER A 232 -8.80 -22.07 -0.87
N LYS A 233 -9.93 -22.07 -0.16
CA LYS A 233 -11.23 -22.56 -0.63
C LYS A 233 -12.26 -21.47 -0.48
N LEU A 234 -12.81 -21.04 -1.60
CA LEU A 234 -13.85 -20.00 -1.65
C LEU A 234 -15.23 -20.65 -1.65
N ARG A 235 -16.11 -20.10 -0.83
CA ARG A 235 -17.54 -20.41 -0.79
C ARG A 235 -18.31 -19.11 -0.87
N SER A 236 -19.16 -18.96 -1.86
CA SER A 236 -20.02 -17.79 -2.01
C SER A 236 -21.48 -18.15 -1.91
N TYR A 237 -22.25 -17.29 -1.27
CA TYR A 237 -23.69 -17.39 -1.14
C TYR A 237 -24.30 -16.18 -1.82
N TYR A 238 -25.23 -16.41 -2.73
CA TYR A 238 -25.99 -15.33 -3.38
C TYR A 238 -27.47 -15.69 -3.47
N THR A 239 -28.29 -14.68 -3.38
CA THR A 239 -29.74 -14.85 -3.50
C THR A 239 -30.14 -14.56 -4.95
N ASP A 240 -30.80 -15.51 -5.60
CA ASP A 240 -31.29 -15.32 -6.96
C ASP A 240 -32.53 -14.40 -7.00
N PHE A 241 -33.00 -14.07 -8.21
CA PHE A 241 -34.18 -13.22 -8.39
C PHE A 241 -35.49 -13.84 -7.84
N SER A 242 -35.51 -15.14 -7.53
CA SER A 242 -36.63 -15.82 -6.91
C SER A 242 -36.58 -15.76 -5.37
N GLY A 243 -35.55 -15.23 -4.79
CA GLY A 243 -35.32 -15.23 -3.35
C GLY A 243 -34.70 -16.54 -2.83
N THR A 244 -34.19 -17.40 -3.72
CA THR A 244 -33.56 -18.66 -3.34
C THR A 244 -32.06 -18.42 -3.11
N GLU A 245 -31.57 -18.86 -1.95
CA GLU A 245 -30.11 -18.81 -1.63
C GLU A 245 -29.39 -19.93 -2.40
N ILE A 246 -28.37 -19.54 -3.15
CA ILE A 246 -27.55 -20.45 -3.95
C ILE A 246 -26.13 -20.43 -3.40
N GLU A 247 -25.59 -21.62 -3.09
CA GLU A 247 -24.20 -21.82 -2.71
C GLU A 247 -23.35 -22.17 -3.93
N SER A 248 -22.23 -21.47 -4.10
CA SER A 248 -21.22 -21.77 -5.11
C SER A 248 -19.89 -22.07 -4.43
N LEU A 249 -19.26 -23.18 -4.83
CA LEU A 249 -17.98 -23.64 -4.32
C LEU A 249 -16.94 -23.52 -5.42
N SER A 250 -15.84 -22.78 -5.16
CA SER A 250 -14.71 -22.74 -6.07
C SER A 250 -13.80 -23.97 -5.89
N PRO A 251 -13.04 -24.37 -6.92
CA PRO A 251 -11.98 -25.34 -6.77
C PRO A 251 -10.94 -24.89 -5.73
N LEU A 252 -10.30 -25.86 -5.06
CA LEU A 252 -9.23 -25.58 -4.11
C LEU A 252 -8.05 -24.90 -4.85
N LYS A 253 -7.75 -23.68 -4.44
CA LYS A 253 -6.58 -22.95 -4.95
C LYS A 253 -5.36 -23.29 -4.10
N LYS A 254 -4.24 -23.55 -4.75
CA LYS A 254 -2.96 -23.85 -4.10
C LYS A 254 -1.92 -22.87 -4.57
N GLY A 255 -1.12 -22.39 -3.64
CA GLY A 255 -0.03 -21.48 -3.92
C GLY A 255 1.15 -21.71 -3.00
N SER A 256 2.26 -21.06 -3.28
CA SER A 256 3.46 -21.12 -2.47
C SER A 256 4.25 -19.83 -2.53
N ALA A 257 5.03 -19.56 -1.50
CA ALA A 257 5.97 -18.46 -1.47
C ALA A 257 7.36 -18.94 -1.00
N VAL A 258 8.38 -18.33 -1.55
CA VAL A 258 9.78 -18.48 -1.13
C VAL A 258 10.39 -17.12 -0.93
N TYR A 259 11.10 -16.95 0.15
CA TYR A 259 11.95 -15.80 0.41
C TYR A 259 13.32 -16.25 0.90
N LEU A 260 14.37 -15.63 0.36
CA LEU A 260 15.76 -15.87 0.73
C LEU A 260 16.46 -14.52 0.88
N ASN A 261 17.19 -14.33 1.98
CA ASN A 261 18.15 -13.26 2.08
C ASN A 261 19.51 -13.75 2.58
N THR A 262 20.56 -13.02 2.20
CA THR A 262 21.93 -13.29 2.61
C THR A 262 22.66 -11.98 2.80
N ASN A 263 23.34 -11.83 3.94
CA ASN A 263 24.31 -10.78 4.18
C ASN A 263 25.71 -11.39 4.12
N LEU A 264 26.61 -10.75 3.36
CA LEU A 264 28.02 -11.10 3.32
C LEU A 264 28.83 -9.92 3.86
N TYR A 265 29.74 -10.19 4.80
CA TYR A 265 30.60 -9.21 5.45
C TYR A 265 32.02 -9.34 4.96
N ILE A 266 32.53 -8.34 4.24
CA ILE A 266 33.84 -8.33 3.61
C ILE A 266 34.61 -7.07 4.05
N GLY A 267 35.31 -7.17 5.17
CA GLY A 267 36.00 -6.05 5.75
C GLY A 267 35.06 -4.93 6.17
N VAL A 268 35.15 -3.75 5.54
CA VAL A 268 34.26 -2.60 5.79
C VAL A 268 33.02 -2.58 4.89
N TRP A 269 32.86 -3.62 4.07
CA TRP A 269 31.76 -3.75 3.13
C TRP A 269 30.76 -4.81 3.56
N SER A 270 29.49 -4.53 3.32
CA SER A 270 28.40 -5.48 3.44
C SER A 270 27.71 -5.62 2.08
N LEU A 271 27.55 -6.85 1.63
CA LEU A 271 26.76 -7.19 0.45
C LEU A 271 25.51 -7.92 0.91
N PHE A 272 24.37 -7.32 0.66
CA PHE A 272 23.06 -7.88 0.93
C PHE A 272 22.44 -8.37 -0.36
N PHE A 273 21.95 -9.59 -0.36
CA PHE A 273 21.24 -10.22 -1.48
C PHE A 273 19.88 -10.70 -1.00
N GLU A 274 18.86 -10.46 -1.81
CA GLU A 274 17.52 -10.99 -1.59
C GLU A 274 16.97 -11.63 -2.86
N TYR A 275 16.18 -12.67 -2.64
CA TYR A 275 15.39 -13.35 -3.67
C TYR A 275 14.00 -13.63 -3.11
N LYS A 276 12.96 -13.38 -3.93
CA LYS A 276 11.59 -13.78 -3.63
C LYS A 276 10.92 -14.44 -4.83
N ARG A 277 9.98 -15.30 -4.51
CA ARG A 277 9.03 -15.83 -5.47
C ARG A 277 7.71 -16.08 -4.78
N TYR A 278 6.76 -15.20 -5.01
CA TYR A 278 5.40 -15.27 -4.47
C TYR A 278 4.45 -15.74 -5.55
N ASN A 279 3.72 -16.82 -5.30
CA ASN A 279 2.74 -17.39 -6.19
C ASN A 279 1.64 -18.03 -5.34
N PHE A 280 0.96 -17.19 -4.54
CA PHE A 280 -0.03 -17.68 -3.59
C PHE A 280 -1.35 -18.02 -4.24
N ASP A 281 -1.84 -17.23 -5.19
CA ASP A 281 -3.10 -17.49 -5.87
C ASP A 281 -2.96 -17.21 -7.35
N LYS A 282 -3.28 -18.22 -8.18
CA LYS A 282 -3.36 -18.06 -9.62
C LYS A 282 -4.77 -17.54 -9.96
N LEU A 283 -4.91 -16.25 -9.99
CA LEU A 283 -6.15 -15.61 -10.42
C LEU A 283 -6.06 -15.31 -11.91
N SER A 284 -7.04 -15.78 -12.68
CA SER A 284 -7.19 -15.31 -14.05
C SER A 284 -7.62 -13.84 -14.07
N PRO A 285 -7.35 -13.08 -15.14
CA PRO A 285 -7.90 -11.74 -15.27
C PRO A 285 -9.44 -11.68 -15.23
N VAL A 286 -10.12 -12.76 -15.59
CA VAL A 286 -11.58 -12.88 -15.47
C VAL A 286 -12.00 -13.07 -14.02
N ASP A 287 -11.23 -13.83 -13.24
CA ASP A 287 -11.47 -14.00 -11.80
C ASP A 287 -11.17 -12.69 -11.02
N THR A 288 -10.56 -11.70 -11.67
CA THR A 288 -10.30 -10.40 -11.07
C THR A 288 -11.47 -9.44 -11.23
N ASP A 289 -12.56 -9.85 -11.92
CA ASP A 289 -13.73 -9.03 -12.00
C ASP A 289 -14.47 -8.99 -10.67
N TYR A 290 -14.59 -7.77 -10.15
CA TYR A 290 -15.48 -7.28 -9.12
C TYR A 290 -15.37 -7.91 -7.72
N ILE A 291 -15.37 -9.24 -7.61
CA ILE A 291 -15.37 -9.91 -6.30
C ILE A 291 -13.96 -10.32 -5.88
N ILE A 292 -13.16 -10.80 -6.82
CA ILE A 292 -11.88 -11.46 -6.53
C ILE A 292 -10.68 -10.50 -6.58
N ASN A 293 -10.81 -9.36 -7.25
CA ASN A 293 -9.81 -8.29 -7.17
C ASN A 293 -9.55 -7.82 -5.73
N ASN A 294 -10.56 -7.95 -4.90
CA ASN A 294 -10.51 -7.56 -3.50
C ASN A 294 -10.20 -8.72 -2.56
N TYR A 295 -10.43 -9.96 -2.96
CA TYR A 295 -10.43 -11.13 -2.09
C TYR A 295 -9.23 -12.07 -2.23
N GLY A 296 -8.44 -11.96 -3.25
CA GLY A 296 -7.43 -12.97 -3.52
C GLY A 296 -6.01 -12.48 -3.46
N ASN A 297 -5.81 -11.19 -3.41
CA ASN A 297 -4.48 -10.65 -3.68
C ASN A 297 -3.56 -10.61 -2.47
N ARG A 298 -4.11 -10.52 -1.27
CA ARG A 298 -3.32 -10.42 -0.06
C ARG A 298 -4.18 -10.79 1.12
N ILE A 299 -3.69 -11.66 1.95
CA ILE A 299 -4.29 -11.85 3.26
C ILE A 299 -3.75 -10.75 4.16
N ASP A 300 -4.61 -9.99 4.81
CA ASP A 300 -4.22 -8.77 5.51
C ASP A 300 -3.30 -8.98 6.71
N TYR A 301 -3.29 -10.18 7.26
CA TYR A 301 -2.35 -10.54 8.32
C TYR A 301 -0.96 -10.99 7.78
N GLN A 302 -0.71 -10.87 6.47
CA GLN A 302 0.60 -11.12 5.86
C GLN A 302 1.21 -9.81 5.38
N VAL A 303 2.40 -9.50 5.85
CA VAL A 303 3.22 -8.38 5.37
C VAL A 303 4.52 -8.96 4.82
N MET A 304 4.51 -9.25 3.52
CA MET A 304 5.61 -9.94 2.87
C MET A 304 6.77 -9.00 2.57
N PRO A 305 8.02 -9.50 2.63
CA PRO A 305 9.20 -8.72 2.26
C PRO A 305 9.09 -8.11 0.87
N ILE A 306 9.48 -6.86 0.78
CA ILE A 306 9.66 -6.14 -0.47
C ILE A 306 11.10 -6.25 -0.94
N LEU A 307 11.33 -6.20 -2.25
CA LEU A 307 12.67 -6.25 -2.85
C LEU A 307 12.98 -4.95 -3.61
N TYR A 308 12.70 -3.86 -3.00
CA TYR A 308 13.11 -2.52 -3.42
C TYR A 308 13.33 -1.67 -2.16
N ARG A 309 14.04 -0.58 -2.30
CA ARG A 309 14.31 0.30 -1.16
C ARG A 309 13.14 1.24 -0.93
N GLU A 310 12.54 1.18 0.24
CA GLU A 310 11.63 2.25 0.67
C GLU A 310 12.44 3.50 0.98
N GLN A 311 12.27 4.50 0.15
CA GLN A 311 13.03 5.73 0.20
C GLN A 311 12.31 6.77 1.04
N ASN A 312 12.98 7.32 2.04
CA ASN A 312 12.44 8.42 2.85
C ASN A 312 12.40 9.77 2.10
N HIS A 313 13.03 9.85 0.94
CA HIS A 313 13.03 11.07 0.14
C HIS A 313 11.72 11.17 -0.66
N SER A 314 11.05 12.33 -0.58
CA SER A 314 9.71 12.53 -1.13
C SER A 314 9.58 12.13 -2.61
N PHE A 315 10.54 12.47 -3.47
CA PHE A 315 10.46 12.14 -4.89
C PHE A 315 10.80 10.68 -5.21
N LEU A 316 11.65 10.04 -4.43
CA LEU A 316 11.97 8.63 -4.58
C LEU A 316 10.82 7.75 -4.05
N GLY A 317 10.18 8.18 -2.95
CA GLY A 317 9.07 7.47 -2.34
C GLY A 317 7.73 7.61 -3.08
N ARG A 318 7.49 8.71 -3.82
CA ARG A 318 6.21 8.99 -4.47
C ARG A 318 5.78 8.00 -5.56
N ALA A 319 6.70 7.27 -6.15
CA ALA A 319 6.44 6.29 -7.20
C ALA A 319 7.00 4.93 -6.81
N ALA A 320 6.76 4.51 -5.58
CA ALA A 320 7.19 3.22 -5.09
C ALA A 320 6.47 2.09 -5.84
N HIS A 321 7.20 1.00 -6.05
CA HIS A 321 6.63 -0.21 -6.64
C HIS A 321 5.60 -0.84 -5.71
N GLN A 322 4.48 -1.27 -6.27
CA GLN A 322 3.48 -2.03 -5.52
C GLN A 322 3.75 -3.52 -5.62
N THR A 323 4.18 -4.12 -4.52
CA THR A 323 4.42 -5.55 -4.45
C THR A 323 3.14 -6.35 -4.70
N ASN A 324 3.21 -7.31 -5.62
CA ASN A 324 2.14 -8.27 -5.83
C ASN A 324 2.41 -9.53 -5.02
N ALA A 325 1.73 -9.67 -3.90
CA ALA A 325 1.88 -10.83 -3.01
C ALA A 325 1.51 -12.18 -3.65
N ASN A 326 0.69 -12.18 -4.70
CA ASN A 326 0.21 -13.41 -5.32
C ASN A 326 1.02 -13.87 -6.52
N ASP A 327 1.65 -12.95 -7.23
CA ASP A 327 2.30 -13.27 -8.49
C ASP A 327 3.50 -12.34 -8.72
N GLU A 328 4.58 -12.56 -7.98
CA GLU A 328 5.80 -11.77 -8.14
C GLU A 328 7.04 -12.57 -7.81
N ARG A 329 8.08 -12.40 -8.63
CA ARG A 329 9.43 -12.88 -8.38
C ARG A 329 10.44 -11.76 -8.56
N GLY A 330 11.48 -11.77 -7.75
CA GLY A 330 12.45 -10.70 -7.78
C GLY A 330 13.80 -11.05 -7.18
N ILE A 331 14.76 -10.22 -7.51
CA ILE A 331 16.09 -10.19 -6.91
C ILE A 331 16.43 -8.76 -6.51
N GLN A 332 17.15 -8.63 -5.42
CA GLN A 332 17.76 -7.38 -4.98
C GLN A 332 19.20 -7.61 -4.55
N PHE A 333 20.06 -6.65 -4.85
CA PHE A 333 21.42 -6.56 -4.34
C PHE A 333 21.63 -5.17 -3.73
N GLU A 334 22.21 -5.11 -2.56
CA GLU A 334 22.68 -3.87 -1.95
C GLU A 334 24.13 -4.05 -1.51
N LEU A 335 25.00 -3.14 -1.93
CA LEU A 335 26.35 -3.03 -1.44
C LEU A 335 26.46 -1.76 -0.63
N SER A 336 26.88 -1.87 0.62
CA SER A 336 27.12 -0.75 1.50
C SER A 336 28.49 -0.85 2.15
N GLY A 337 29.14 0.29 2.39
CA GLY A 337 30.44 0.27 3.04
C GLY A 337 31.06 1.63 3.25
N GLY A 338 32.07 1.64 4.11
CA GLY A 338 32.87 2.83 4.41
C GLY A 338 33.96 3.08 3.36
N LEU A 339 34.04 4.32 2.94
CA LEU A 339 35.12 4.86 2.09
C LEU A 339 36.16 5.62 2.95
N PRO A 340 37.35 5.90 2.41
CA PRO A 340 38.30 6.77 3.09
C PRO A 340 37.69 8.12 3.52
N ASN A 341 38.22 8.69 4.57
CA ASN A 341 37.76 9.97 5.15
C ASN A 341 36.35 9.98 5.74
N GLY A 342 35.81 8.82 6.13
CA GLY A 342 34.51 8.73 6.80
C GLY A 342 33.32 8.85 5.89
N PHE A 343 33.48 8.74 4.57
CA PHE A 343 32.41 8.66 3.64
C PHE A 343 31.75 7.26 3.64
N GLN A 344 30.48 7.20 3.30
CA GLN A 344 29.74 5.97 3.13
C GLN A 344 29.14 5.91 1.72
N LEU A 345 29.23 4.75 1.10
CA LEU A 345 28.60 4.43 -0.18
C LEU A 345 27.57 3.35 0.04
N VAL A 346 26.38 3.58 -0.54
CA VAL A 346 25.33 2.58 -0.66
C VAL A 346 24.92 2.49 -2.11
N THR A 347 24.90 1.29 -2.67
CA THR A 347 24.39 1.05 -4.03
C THR A 347 23.42 -0.09 -3.99
N GLN A 348 22.34 0.00 -4.77
CA GLN A 348 21.30 -1.00 -4.82
C GLN A 348 20.86 -1.23 -6.27
N PHE A 349 20.49 -2.46 -6.54
CA PHE A 349 19.84 -2.89 -7.76
C PHE A 349 18.68 -3.83 -7.42
N SER A 350 17.49 -3.56 -7.95
CA SER A 350 16.33 -4.44 -7.85
C SER A 350 15.77 -4.76 -9.23
N HIS A 351 15.36 -6.00 -9.42
CA HIS A 351 14.63 -6.44 -10.61
C HIS A 351 13.53 -7.40 -10.20
N LEU A 352 12.29 -7.04 -10.54
CA LEU A 352 11.09 -7.80 -10.23
C LEU A 352 10.26 -8.02 -11.50
N SER A 353 9.49 -9.08 -11.52
CA SER A 353 8.48 -9.34 -12.55
C SER A 353 7.44 -10.33 -12.04
N ARG A 354 6.34 -10.49 -12.75
CA ARG A 354 5.39 -11.57 -12.48
C ARG A 354 5.96 -12.93 -12.80
N ASN A 355 5.42 -13.97 -12.17
CA ASN A 355 5.71 -15.38 -12.49
C ASN A 355 4.92 -15.85 -13.71
N ASP A 356 3.72 -15.35 -13.87
CA ASP A 356 2.78 -15.78 -14.90
C ASP A 356 2.41 -14.63 -15.84
N THR A 357 2.13 -14.94 -17.09
CA THR A 357 1.50 -14.05 -18.05
C THR A 357 0.15 -14.62 -18.45
N TRP A 358 -0.77 -13.72 -18.77
CA TRP A 358 -2.11 -14.10 -19.19
C TRP A 358 -2.36 -13.59 -20.60
N THR A 359 -2.76 -14.49 -21.48
CA THR A 359 -3.14 -14.17 -22.86
C THR A 359 -4.63 -14.40 -23.03
N SER A 360 -5.35 -13.38 -23.47
CA SER A 360 -6.76 -13.51 -23.80
C SER A 360 -6.93 -14.43 -25.01
N ILE A 361 -7.74 -15.46 -24.88
CA ILE A 361 -8.18 -16.33 -25.98
C ILE A 361 -9.54 -15.86 -26.48
N SER A 362 -10.40 -15.42 -25.57
CA SER A 362 -11.69 -14.82 -25.83
C SER A 362 -11.99 -13.76 -24.78
N PRO A 363 -13.06 -12.98 -24.87
CA PRO A 363 -13.45 -12.00 -23.85
C PRO A 363 -13.60 -12.57 -22.45
N ILE A 364 -13.98 -13.83 -22.36
CA ILE A 364 -14.28 -14.54 -21.11
C ILE A 364 -13.27 -15.65 -20.79
N GLU A 365 -12.31 -15.91 -21.68
CA GLU A 365 -11.35 -16.98 -21.51
C GLU A 365 -9.92 -16.46 -21.63
N TRP A 366 -9.11 -16.79 -20.65
CA TRP A 366 -7.70 -16.41 -20.57
C TRP A 366 -6.84 -17.63 -20.37
N LYS A 367 -5.78 -17.72 -21.14
CA LYS A 367 -4.76 -18.74 -20.99
C LYS A 367 -3.64 -18.22 -20.12
N ASN A 368 -3.34 -18.98 -19.07
CA ASN A 368 -2.15 -18.74 -18.26
C ASN A 368 -0.93 -19.34 -18.95
N GLU A 369 0.11 -18.55 -19.07
CA GLU A 369 1.42 -19.02 -19.51
C GLU A 369 2.43 -18.75 -18.39
N ARG A 370 2.84 -19.85 -17.75
CA ARG A 370 3.87 -19.78 -16.73
C ARG A 370 5.20 -19.43 -17.37
N LEU A 371 5.84 -18.39 -16.88
CA LEU A 371 7.17 -18.03 -17.32
C LEU A 371 8.19 -18.97 -16.72
N GLU A 372 8.96 -19.63 -17.58
CA GLU A 372 10.04 -20.51 -17.15
C GLU A 372 11.17 -19.73 -16.45
N GLY A 373 11.93 -20.45 -15.61
CA GLY A 373 13.08 -19.92 -14.89
C GLY A 373 12.78 -19.38 -13.49
N LEU A 374 13.83 -19.15 -12.75
CA LEU A 374 13.78 -18.64 -11.36
C LEU A 374 13.92 -17.13 -11.29
N LEU A 375 14.61 -16.53 -12.24
CA LEU A 375 14.92 -15.10 -12.25
C LEU A 375 13.80 -14.27 -12.89
N PRO A 376 13.65 -13.00 -12.50
CA PRO A 376 12.69 -12.10 -13.12
C PRO A 376 13.01 -11.87 -14.60
N THR A 377 11.96 -11.55 -15.38
CA THR A 377 12.04 -11.35 -16.84
C THR A 377 11.81 -9.90 -17.23
N ASN A 378 12.32 -9.51 -18.39
CA ASN A 378 12.06 -8.20 -18.99
C ASN A 378 10.82 -8.17 -19.90
N SER A 379 10.10 -9.28 -20.03
CA SER A 379 8.88 -9.33 -20.83
C SER A 379 7.86 -8.30 -20.32
N ILE A 380 7.34 -7.46 -21.21
CA ILE A 380 6.36 -6.41 -20.86
C ILE A 380 5.11 -7.01 -20.26
N SER A 381 4.66 -8.17 -20.73
CA SER A 381 3.50 -8.89 -20.21
C SER A 381 3.70 -9.42 -18.80
N ALA A 382 4.93 -9.49 -18.32
CA ALA A 382 5.26 -9.85 -16.95
C ALA A 382 5.40 -8.62 -16.03
N HIS A 383 5.03 -7.44 -16.47
CA HIS A 383 5.05 -6.21 -15.68
C HIS A 383 6.38 -5.98 -14.95
N PRO A 384 7.52 -5.88 -15.69
CA PRO A 384 8.82 -5.77 -15.05
C PRO A 384 9.00 -4.44 -14.33
N TYR A 385 9.63 -4.52 -13.16
CA TYR A 385 10.15 -3.39 -12.41
C TYR A 385 11.66 -3.49 -12.28
N LYS A 386 12.36 -2.37 -12.38
CA LYS A 386 13.80 -2.25 -12.13
C LYS A 386 14.10 -0.96 -11.39
N GLU A 387 14.99 -1.07 -10.43
CA GLU A 387 15.52 0.07 -9.70
C GLU A 387 17.04 0.00 -9.63
N VAL A 388 17.67 1.14 -9.81
CA VAL A 388 19.09 1.36 -9.55
C VAL A 388 19.20 2.56 -8.62
N TYR A 389 19.91 2.41 -7.54
CA TYR A 389 20.16 3.47 -6.57
C TYR A 389 21.62 3.53 -6.18
N ALA A 390 22.15 4.72 -6.03
CA ALA A 390 23.48 4.95 -5.50
C ALA A 390 23.47 6.19 -4.60
N GLU A 391 24.00 6.08 -3.39
CA GLU A 391 24.07 7.15 -2.40
C GLU A 391 25.48 7.29 -1.87
N LEU A 392 25.93 8.53 -1.78
CA LEU A 392 27.17 8.91 -1.11
C LEU A 392 26.83 9.90 -0.02
N ASN A 393 27.24 9.60 1.21
CA ASN A 393 27.11 10.52 2.32
C ASN A 393 28.37 10.60 3.17
N GLY A 394 28.50 11.64 3.98
CA GLY A 394 29.65 11.80 4.86
C GLY A 394 29.75 13.19 5.46
N TYR A 395 30.86 13.41 6.18
CA TYR A 395 31.12 14.66 6.85
C TYR A 395 32.33 15.35 6.24
N LEU A 396 32.24 16.66 6.14
CA LEU A 396 33.30 17.59 5.71
C LEU A 396 33.53 18.65 6.76
N LEU A 397 34.62 19.44 6.62
CA LEU A 397 34.92 20.58 7.47
C LEU A 397 35.04 20.22 8.96
N ASN A 398 35.77 19.15 9.28
CA ASN A 398 35.91 18.62 10.64
C ASN A 398 34.52 18.30 11.26
N ASP A 399 33.74 17.48 10.60
CA ASP A 399 32.42 16.99 11.00
C ASP A 399 31.33 18.05 11.17
N LYS A 400 31.56 19.27 10.67
CA LYS A 400 30.58 20.34 10.74
C LYS A 400 29.60 20.37 9.61
N LEU A 401 29.98 19.88 8.44
CA LEU A 401 29.14 19.83 7.25
C LEU A 401 28.86 18.40 6.89
N TYR A 402 27.65 17.94 7.19
CA TYR A 402 27.11 16.70 6.64
C TYR A 402 26.63 16.96 5.23
N PHE A 403 26.95 16.05 4.30
CA PHE A 403 26.36 16.04 2.98
C PHE A 403 25.86 14.64 2.64
N LYS A 404 24.82 14.59 1.83
CA LYS A 404 24.28 13.39 1.25
C LYS A 404 23.84 13.70 -0.18
N THR A 405 24.24 12.85 -1.10
CA THR A 405 23.77 12.90 -2.49
C THR A 405 23.42 11.51 -2.94
N ALA A 406 22.42 11.41 -3.82
CA ALA A 406 22.08 10.13 -4.40
C ALA A 406 21.65 10.27 -5.86
N TYR A 407 21.63 9.15 -6.53
CA TYR A 407 21.03 8.96 -7.84
C TYR A 407 20.09 7.78 -7.78
N GLY A 408 18.82 7.99 -8.11
CA GLY A 408 17.82 6.96 -8.20
C GLY A 408 17.24 6.88 -9.61
N GLN A 409 17.17 5.70 -10.14
CA GLN A 409 16.49 5.42 -11.40
C GLN A 409 15.54 4.25 -11.20
N ASN A 410 14.28 4.41 -11.58
CA ASN A 410 13.36 3.31 -11.66
C ASN A 410 12.72 3.21 -13.04
N SER A 411 12.28 2.01 -13.39
CA SER A 411 11.51 1.73 -14.59
C SER A 411 10.50 0.65 -14.29
N GLU A 412 9.25 0.91 -14.55
CA GLU A 412 8.14 0.02 -14.25
C GLU A 412 7.14 -0.07 -15.40
N VAL A 413 6.59 -1.26 -15.59
CA VAL A 413 5.36 -1.48 -16.35
C VAL A 413 4.30 -1.84 -15.32
N PRO A 414 3.61 -0.85 -14.72
CA PRO A 414 2.69 -1.11 -13.63
C PRO A 414 1.51 -1.96 -14.08
N LYS A 415 0.96 -2.74 -13.13
CA LYS A 415 -0.31 -3.43 -13.34
C LYS A 415 -1.42 -2.40 -13.23
N VAL A 416 -2.07 -2.14 -14.34
CA VAL A 416 -3.31 -1.37 -14.35
C VAL A 416 -4.47 -2.35 -14.31
N ASN A 417 -5.49 -2.07 -13.54
CA ASN A 417 -6.74 -2.83 -13.54
C ASN A 417 -7.55 -2.68 -14.84
N ARG A 418 -6.91 -2.21 -15.89
CA ARG A 418 -7.49 -2.00 -17.22
C ARG A 418 -7.39 -3.21 -18.15
N PHE A 419 -7.27 -4.42 -17.62
CA PHE A 419 -7.32 -5.61 -18.47
C PHE A 419 -8.62 -5.71 -19.29
N PHE A 420 -9.66 -5.02 -18.85
CA PHE A 420 -10.99 -5.04 -19.46
C PHE A 420 -11.33 -3.81 -20.30
N GLU A 421 -10.56 -2.73 -20.22
CA GLU A 421 -10.78 -1.56 -21.08
C GLU A 421 -10.44 -1.83 -22.56
N GLY A 422 -9.83 -2.95 -22.87
CA GLY A 422 -9.59 -3.41 -24.24
C GLY A 422 -10.76 -4.12 -24.90
N PHE A 423 -11.90 -4.28 -24.22
CA PHE A 423 -13.08 -4.92 -24.79
C PHE A 423 -14.16 -3.86 -25.02
N SER A 424 -14.27 -3.33 -26.20
CA SER A 424 -15.48 -2.62 -26.59
C SER A 424 -16.47 -3.62 -27.19
N LYS A 425 -17.64 -3.72 -26.59
CA LYS A 425 -18.75 -4.50 -27.13
C LYS A 425 -19.68 -3.55 -27.89
N THR A 426 -19.73 -3.69 -29.20
CA THR A 426 -20.79 -3.07 -30.00
C THR A 426 -21.86 -4.12 -30.28
N ILE A 427 -23.01 -3.98 -29.67
CA ILE A 427 -24.16 -4.84 -29.96
C ILE A 427 -24.92 -4.17 -31.09
N VAL A 428 -25.07 -4.87 -32.21
CA VAL A 428 -25.95 -4.46 -33.28
C VAL A 428 -27.29 -5.13 -33.06
N GLU A 429 -28.21 -4.37 -32.50
CA GLU A 429 -29.59 -4.82 -32.25
C GLU A 429 -30.44 -4.55 -33.47
N ASN A 430 -31.16 -5.55 -33.95
CA ASN A 430 -32.16 -5.42 -35.01
C ASN A 430 -33.49 -5.20 -34.38
N TRP A 431 -34.03 -4.00 -34.53
CA TRP A 431 -35.36 -3.63 -34.06
C TRP A 431 -36.33 -3.64 -35.24
N ALA A 432 -37.39 -4.38 -35.13
CA ALA A 432 -38.50 -4.28 -36.06
C ALA A 432 -39.56 -3.35 -35.48
N TYR A 433 -40.00 -2.43 -36.27
CA TYR A 433 -41.11 -1.57 -35.89
C TYR A 433 -42.39 -2.36 -35.96
N THR A 434 -43.07 -2.46 -34.86
CA THR A 434 -44.33 -3.25 -34.73
C THR A 434 -45.55 -2.38 -34.99
N ASP A 435 -45.40 -1.08 -34.82
CA ASP A 435 -46.46 -0.13 -35.13
C ASP A 435 -45.92 1.15 -35.76
N SER A 436 -46.61 1.65 -36.72
CA SER A 436 -46.24 2.91 -37.42
C SER A 436 -47.48 3.61 -37.93
N ILE A 437 -47.42 4.93 -37.91
CA ILE A 437 -48.47 5.79 -38.43
C ILE A 437 -47.90 6.71 -39.51
N TRP A 438 -48.68 6.81 -40.61
CA TRP A 438 -48.39 7.80 -41.66
C TRP A 438 -49.02 9.14 -41.29
N TYR A 439 -48.23 10.16 -41.12
CA TYR A 439 -48.70 11.51 -40.83
C TYR A 439 -48.00 12.56 -41.71
N GLY A 440 -48.81 13.30 -42.50
CA GLY A 440 -48.25 14.20 -43.48
C GLY A 440 -47.47 13.45 -44.56
N ASP A 441 -46.23 13.78 -44.78
CA ASP A 441 -45.34 13.17 -45.81
C ASP A 441 -44.34 12.20 -45.17
N SER A 442 -44.52 11.78 -43.90
CA SER A 442 -43.54 11.00 -43.17
C SER A 442 -44.17 9.86 -42.36
N TRP A 443 -43.43 8.76 -42.22
CA TRP A 443 -43.76 7.64 -41.29
C TRP A 443 -43.24 7.96 -39.90
N PHE A 444 -44.09 7.81 -38.89
CA PHE A 444 -43.75 7.81 -37.49
C PHE A 444 -43.86 6.41 -36.91
N TYR A 445 -42.81 5.87 -36.35
CA TYR A 445 -42.79 4.56 -35.71
C TYR A 445 -43.19 4.75 -34.26
N LEU A 446 -44.26 4.06 -33.87
CA LEU A 446 -44.88 4.19 -32.55
C LEU A 446 -44.39 3.14 -31.57
N ASP A 447 -44.04 1.97 -32.06
CA ASP A 447 -43.53 0.88 -31.25
C ASP A 447 -42.45 0.09 -32.00
N SER A 448 -41.52 -0.49 -31.25
CA SER A 448 -40.45 -1.30 -31.80
C SER A 448 -40.18 -2.51 -30.92
N GLN A 449 -39.95 -3.64 -31.55
CA GLN A 449 -39.60 -4.88 -30.87
C GLN A 449 -38.21 -5.33 -31.32
N LEU A 450 -37.38 -5.76 -30.35
CA LEU A 450 -36.10 -6.38 -30.65
C LEU A 450 -36.32 -7.71 -31.35
N VAL A 451 -35.96 -7.79 -32.62
CA VAL A 451 -36.16 -8.98 -33.46
C VAL A 451 -35.00 -9.95 -33.41
N GLY A 452 -33.82 -9.43 -33.11
CA GLY A 452 -32.65 -10.23 -32.96
C GLY A 452 -31.36 -9.37 -32.72
N ILE A 453 -30.35 -10.06 -32.34
CA ILE A 453 -29.00 -9.49 -32.20
C ILE A 453 -28.16 -10.10 -33.32
N ASP A 454 -27.82 -9.31 -34.34
CA ASP A 454 -27.12 -9.82 -35.52
C ASP A 454 -25.66 -10.14 -35.20
N THR A 455 -24.98 -9.25 -34.55
CA THR A 455 -23.59 -9.41 -34.16
C THR A 455 -23.28 -8.60 -32.91
N SER A 456 -22.52 -9.16 -31.99
CA SER A 456 -21.78 -8.33 -31.06
C SER A 456 -20.32 -8.28 -31.50
N LEU A 457 -19.94 -7.14 -32.03
CA LEU A 457 -18.53 -6.85 -32.29
C LEU A 457 -17.83 -6.62 -30.96
N TYR A 458 -16.98 -7.56 -30.60
CA TYR A 458 -16.02 -7.34 -29.53
C TYR A 458 -14.70 -6.88 -30.17
N ASN A 459 -14.42 -5.60 -30.09
CA ASN A 459 -13.08 -5.14 -30.33
C ASN A 459 -12.25 -5.40 -29.07
N ILE A 460 -11.40 -6.39 -29.13
CA ILE A 460 -10.29 -6.49 -28.21
C ILE A 460 -9.28 -5.45 -28.65
N ASP A 461 -9.34 -4.27 -28.06
CA ASP A 461 -8.34 -3.27 -28.31
C ASP A 461 -6.95 -3.80 -27.96
N THR A 462 -5.96 -3.33 -28.70
CA THR A 462 -4.56 -3.58 -28.45
C THR A 462 -4.26 -3.43 -26.97
N LYS A 463 -3.76 -4.47 -26.29
CA LYS A 463 -3.26 -4.33 -24.92
C LYS A 463 -2.28 -3.17 -24.86
N LEU A 464 -2.66 -2.10 -24.20
CA LEU A 464 -1.83 -0.95 -24.00
C LEU A 464 -1.06 -1.13 -22.68
N TYR A 465 0.23 -1.37 -22.78
CA TYR A 465 1.13 -1.32 -21.63
C TYR A 465 1.75 0.08 -21.56
N GLN A 466 1.84 0.62 -20.38
CA GLN A 466 2.56 1.86 -20.15
C GLN A 466 3.82 1.57 -19.36
N ARG A 467 4.96 2.03 -19.84
CA ARG A 467 6.21 2.02 -19.11
C ARG A 467 6.46 3.40 -18.53
N SER A 468 6.57 3.48 -17.23
CA SER A 468 7.06 4.64 -16.53
C SER A 468 8.54 4.51 -16.26
N LYS A 469 9.31 5.58 -16.40
CA LYS A 469 10.69 5.69 -15.95
C LYS A 469 10.85 6.98 -15.16
N SER A 470 11.66 6.97 -14.14
CA SER A 470 12.06 8.18 -13.45
C SER A 470 13.55 8.22 -13.14
N TYR A 471 14.10 9.41 -13.10
CA TYR A 471 15.47 9.73 -12.69
C TYR A 471 15.40 10.78 -11.61
N THR A 472 15.99 10.52 -10.47
CA THR A 472 15.91 11.41 -9.31
C THR A 472 17.29 11.66 -8.73
N ILE A 473 17.61 12.92 -8.47
CA ILE A 473 18.88 13.35 -7.85
C ILE A 473 18.52 14.20 -6.64
N PRO A 474 18.56 13.64 -5.41
CA PRO A 474 18.52 14.41 -4.18
C PRO A 474 19.92 14.88 -3.74
N LEU A 475 19.96 16.04 -3.11
CA LEU A 475 21.17 16.65 -2.52
C LEU A 475 20.78 17.25 -1.16
N ASP A 476 21.42 16.82 -0.10
CA ASP A 476 21.20 17.31 1.25
C ASP A 476 22.50 17.82 1.84
N PHE A 477 22.47 19.00 2.43
CA PHE A 477 23.57 19.62 3.16
C PHE A 477 23.08 20.07 4.53
N THR A 478 23.79 19.75 5.59
CA THR A 478 23.49 20.22 6.93
C THR A 478 24.77 20.73 7.59
N TYR A 479 24.80 22.01 7.89
CA TYR A 479 25.91 22.62 8.60
C TYR A 479 25.59 22.78 10.08
N THR A 480 26.40 22.18 10.92
CA THR A 480 26.28 22.27 12.38
C THR A 480 27.12 23.43 12.92
N LEU A 481 26.43 24.36 13.54
CA LEU A 481 27.00 25.53 14.21
C LEU A 481 27.40 25.19 15.66
N LYS A 482 28.11 26.08 16.29
CA LYS A 482 28.38 25.99 17.74
C LYS A 482 27.07 26.04 18.52
N ASN A 483 27.04 25.44 19.71
CA ASN A 483 25.91 25.41 20.63
C ASN A 483 24.68 24.63 20.13
N GLY A 484 24.87 23.65 19.22
CA GLY A 484 23.81 22.75 18.78
C GLY A 484 22.79 23.35 17.79
N TYR A 485 23.10 24.48 17.18
CA TYR A 485 22.34 24.99 16.04
C TYR A 485 22.75 24.29 14.76
N SER A 486 21.81 24.10 13.86
CA SER A 486 22.04 23.56 12.53
C SER A 486 21.27 24.33 11.48
N ILE A 487 21.82 24.40 10.27
CA ILE A 487 21.17 24.92 9.09
C ILE A 487 21.31 23.85 8.01
N GLY A 488 20.18 23.46 7.42
CA GLY A 488 20.13 22.49 6.35
C GLY A 488 19.55 23.07 5.07
N VAL A 489 20.01 22.56 3.94
CA VAL A 489 19.49 22.86 2.61
C VAL A 489 19.36 21.55 1.87
N SER A 490 18.17 21.25 1.37
CA SER A 490 17.92 20.08 0.55
C SER A 490 17.42 20.51 -0.82
N PHE A 491 17.91 19.85 -1.85
CA PHE A 491 17.45 20.00 -3.23
C PHE A 491 17.06 18.64 -3.77
N ALA A 492 16.05 18.60 -4.59
CA ALA A 492 15.76 17.42 -5.37
C ALA A 492 15.29 17.79 -6.79
N TYR A 493 15.73 16.98 -7.72
CA TYR A 493 15.34 17.06 -9.12
C TYR A 493 14.90 15.70 -9.60
N GLN A 494 13.74 15.63 -10.26
CA GLN A 494 13.24 14.39 -10.83
C GLN A 494 12.66 14.63 -12.23
N GLU A 495 13.05 13.77 -13.16
CA GLU A 495 12.42 13.65 -14.48
C GLU A 495 11.64 12.35 -14.55
N ARG A 496 10.43 12.42 -15.09
CA ARG A 496 9.56 11.28 -15.33
C ARG A 496 9.22 11.16 -16.81
N TYR A 497 9.32 9.94 -17.30
CA TYR A 497 9.08 9.59 -18.69
C TYR A 497 7.98 8.55 -18.76
N LYS A 498 7.15 8.63 -19.78
CA LYS A 498 6.05 7.71 -20.03
C LYS A 498 6.11 7.23 -21.47
N THR A 499 6.03 5.94 -21.67
CA THR A 499 6.00 5.32 -22.99
C THR A 499 4.84 4.35 -23.07
N ASN A 500 3.95 4.57 -24.03
CA ASN A 500 2.86 3.65 -24.32
C ASN A 500 3.37 2.54 -25.26
N ILE A 501 3.17 1.29 -24.87
CA ILE A 501 3.61 0.13 -25.65
C ILE A 501 2.36 -0.67 -25.99
N LYS A 502 2.04 -0.75 -27.28
CA LYS A 502 0.97 -1.61 -27.76
C LYS A 502 1.52 -3.01 -28.00
N LYS A 503 0.85 -4.03 -27.50
CA LYS A 503 1.22 -5.42 -27.76
C LYS A 503 0.00 -6.22 -28.19
N GLY A 504 0.03 -6.65 -29.44
CA GLY A 504 -0.93 -7.58 -30.01
C GLY A 504 -2.33 -7.02 -30.13
N ASN A 505 -3.05 -7.53 -31.05
CA ASN A 505 -4.49 -7.33 -31.14
C ASN A 505 -5.11 -8.70 -31.35
N ALA A 506 -5.90 -9.19 -30.37
CA ALA A 506 -6.76 -10.33 -30.56
C ALA A 506 -8.19 -9.79 -30.67
N GLY A 507 -8.53 -9.22 -31.80
CA GLY A 507 -9.89 -8.81 -32.11
C GLY A 507 -10.69 -9.98 -32.68
N GLY A 508 -11.98 -9.95 -32.45
CA GLY A 508 -12.91 -10.95 -32.99
C GLY A 508 -14.34 -10.48 -32.82
N PHE A 509 -15.25 -11.21 -33.37
CA PHE A 509 -16.68 -11.02 -33.16
C PHE A 509 -17.35 -12.31 -32.73
N TYR A 510 -18.37 -12.19 -31.89
CA TYR A 510 -19.18 -13.31 -31.47
C TYR A 510 -20.39 -13.41 -32.39
N ASN A 511 -20.49 -14.56 -33.05
CA ASN A 511 -21.64 -14.86 -33.89
C ASN A 511 -22.70 -15.54 -33.03
N TYR A 512 -23.80 -14.86 -32.81
CA TYR A 512 -24.94 -15.41 -32.01
C TYR A 512 -25.74 -16.48 -32.74
N ALA A 513 -25.66 -16.52 -34.06
CA ALA A 513 -26.46 -17.48 -34.83
C ALA A 513 -25.97 -18.91 -34.64
N ASP A 514 -24.70 -19.10 -34.50
CA ASP A 514 -24.05 -20.41 -34.30
C ASP A 514 -23.33 -20.51 -32.96
N SER A 515 -23.42 -19.48 -32.11
CA SER A 515 -22.76 -19.40 -30.80
C SER A 515 -21.23 -19.58 -30.88
N THR A 516 -20.64 -19.14 -31.98
CA THR A 516 -19.19 -19.25 -32.20
C THR A 516 -18.49 -17.92 -32.03
N TRP A 517 -17.25 -17.99 -31.57
CA TRP A 517 -16.34 -16.87 -31.53
C TRP A 517 -15.42 -16.89 -32.74
N VAL A 518 -15.50 -15.87 -33.58
CA VAL A 518 -14.63 -15.73 -34.76
C VAL A 518 -13.53 -14.74 -34.42
N LEU A 519 -12.33 -15.26 -34.27
CA LEU A 519 -11.12 -14.43 -34.05
C LEU A 519 -10.66 -13.82 -35.37
N ASN A 520 -10.17 -12.59 -35.31
CA ASN A 520 -9.46 -11.99 -36.40
C ASN A 520 -8.18 -12.81 -36.69
N ASP A 521 -7.76 -12.85 -37.96
CA ASP A 521 -6.60 -13.65 -38.34
C ASP A 521 -5.35 -13.23 -37.55
N ILE A 522 -4.87 -14.15 -36.74
CA ILE A 522 -3.71 -13.98 -35.88
C ILE A 522 -2.42 -13.70 -36.67
N ASN A 523 -2.40 -14.09 -37.93
CA ASN A 523 -1.27 -13.91 -38.83
C ASN A 523 -1.33 -12.59 -39.61
N ASP A 524 -2.37 -11.79 -39.45
CA ASP A 524 -2.45 -10.48 -40.07
C ASP A 524 -1.40 -9.54 -39.44
N PRO A 525 -0.36 -9.14 -40.17
CA PRO A 525 0.69 -8.27 -39.63
C PRO A 525 0.19 -6.91 -39.19
N GLY A 526 -1.00 -6.47 -39.62
CA GLY A 526 -1.67 -5.26 -39.14
C GLY A 526 -2.23 -5.39 -37.74
N LEU A 527 -2.50 -6.63 -37.27
CA LEU A 527 -3.12 -6.90 -35.97
C LEU A 527 -2.10 -7.08 -34.83
N TYR A 528 -0.87 -7.45 -35.15
CA TYR A 528 0.20 -7.71 -34.17
C TYR A 528 1.35 -6.71 -34.26
N VAL A 529 1.03 -5.44 -34.27
CA VAL A 529 2.08 -4.44 -34.33
C VAL A 529 2.60 -4.16 -32.92
N ASN A 530 3.85 -4.58 -32.65
CA ASN A 530 4.64 -4.06 -31.54
C ASN A 530 4.99 -2.59 -31.82
N GLN A 531 4.01 -1.72 -31.79
CA GLN A 531 4.27 -0.29 -31.97
C GLN A 531 4.47 0.35 -30.59
N SER A 532 5.66 0.85 -30.34
CA SER A 532 5.88 1.83 -29.32
C SER A 532 5.30 3.14 -29.81
N THR A 533 4.10 3.50 -29.37
CA THR A 533 3.59 4.84 -29.54
C THR A 533 3.79 5.58 -28.24
N SER A 534 4.66 6.57 -28.24
CA SER A 534 4.84 7.48 -27.13
C SER A 534 3.98 8.72 -27.37
N ASN A 535 3.10 9.05 -26.44
CA ASN A 535 2.47 10.36 -26.41
C ASN A 535 3.51 11.44 -26.06
N TYR A 536 4.62 11.01 -25.49
CA TYR A 536 5.79 11.81 -25.19
C TYR A 536 7.00 11.09 -25.78
N PRO A 537 7.82 11.75 -26.61
CA PRO A 537 9.06 11.19 -27.09
C PRO A 537 9.91 10.68 -25.90
N ASN A 538 10.59 9.55 -26.05
CA ASN A 538 11.46 9.00 -24.99
C ASN A 538 12.54 9.98 -24.51
N GLU A 539 12.82 11.00 -25.29
CA GLU A 539 13.82 12.04 -25.04
C GLU A 539 13.27 13.23 -24.24
N THR A 540 11.94 13.33 -24.10
CA THR A 540 11.32 14.47 -23.40
C THR A 540 10.54 13.99 -22.19
N PRO A 541 10.86 14.44 -20.97
CA PRO A 541 10.11 14.09 -19.79
C PRO A 541 8.69 14.67 -19.86
N PHE A 542 7.68 13.89 -19.51
CA PHE A 542 6.31 14.38 -19.40
C PHE A 542 6.13 15.22 -18.13
N GLN A 543 6.92 14.96 -17.10
CA GLN A 543 6.88 15.67 -15.83
C GLN A 543 8.31 15.90 -15.30
N ILE A 544 8.56 17.11 -14.84
CA ILE A 544 9.79 17.50 -14.17
C ILE A 544 9.42 18.07 -12.81
N ASN A 545 9.83 17.39 -11.74
CA ASN A 545 9.62 17.79 -10.37
C ASN A 545 10.89 18.40 -9.78
N ARG A 546 10.73 19.45 -8.99
CA ARG A 546 11.82 20.13 -8.30
C ARG A 546 11.40 20.47 -6.88
N MET A 547 12.33 20.34 -5.96
CA MET A 547 12.10 20.68 -4.55
C MET A 547 13.31 21.43 -4.01
N ILE A 548 13.03 22.41 -3.17
CA ILE A 548 14.01 23.02 -2.29
C ILE A 548 13.44 23.07 -0.88
N SER A 549 14.23 22.67 0.09
CA SER A 549 13.89 22.74 1.49
C SER A 549 14.98 23.43 2.27
N LEU A 550 14.60 24.38 3.11
CA LEU A 550 15.48 25.08 4.04
C LEU A 550 15.11 24.68 5.44
N SER A 551 16.04 24.14 6.19
CA SER A 551 15.83 23.76 7.59
C SER A 551 16.77 24.51 8.51
N MET A 552 16.29 24.90 9.67
CA MET A 552 17.09 25.42 10.75
C MET A 552 16.57 24.92 12.08
N GLY A 553 17.47 24.75 13.04
CA GLY A 553 17.04 24.27 14.33
C GLY A 553 18.11 24.36 15.38
N LYS A 554 17.68 24.10 16.61
CA LYS A 554 18.55 23.88 17.76
C LYS A 554 18.27 22.48 18.28
N ALA A 555 19.31 21.65 18.27
CA ALA A 555 19.19 20.27 18.72
C ALA A 555 18.41 20.16 20.04
N SER A 556 17.52 19.18 20.12
CA SER A 556 16.62 18.90 21.24
C SER A 556 15.63 20.01 21.64
N LYS A 557 15.58 21.16 20.95
CA LYS A 557 14.65 22.24 21.33
C LYS A 557 13.62 22.56 20.26
N TRP A 558 14.05 22.93 19.07
CA TRP A 558 13.13 23.34 18.01
C TRP A 558 13.73 23.09 16.63
N ALA A 559 12.85 22.91 15.65
CA ALA A 559 13.18 22.86 14.23
C ALA A 559 12.15 23.67 13.42
N LEU A 560 12.64 24.34 12.39
CA LEU A 560 11.82 25.04 11.39
C LEU A 560 12.27 24.56 10.02
N THR A 561 11.30 24.19 9.18
CA THR A 561 11.54 23.77 7.80
C THR A 561 10.62 24.56 6.87
N LEU A 562 11.18 25.08 5.78
CA LEU A 562 10.45 25.73 4.71
C LEU A 562 10.62 24.89 3.46
N ASN A 563 9.54 24.42 2.88
CA ASN A 563 9.54 23.58 1.69
C ASN A 563 8.91 24.34 0.52
N TYR A 564 9.53 24.21 -0.64
CA TYR A 564 9.01 24.67 -1.92
C TYR A 564 9.14 23.56 -2.95
N ASP A 565 8.02 23.05 -3.38
CA ASP A 565 7.86 21.96 -4.32
C ASP A 565 7.18 22.47 -5.59
N TRP A 566 7.68 22.13 -6.77
CA TRP A 566 7.03 22.56 -8.03
C TRP A 566 7.28 21.58 -9.17
N THR A 567 6.30 21.52 -10.06
CA THR A 567 6.35 20.72 -11.28
C THR A 567 6.03 21.59 -12.51
N ASN A 568 6.47 21.15 -13.67
CA ASN A 568 6.14 21.80 -14.94
C ASN A 568 4.73 21.42 -15.45
N VAL A 569 4.09 20.44 -14.87
CA VAL A 569 2.74 19.98 -15.24
C VAL A 569 1.74 20.58 -14.27
N GLN A 570 0.66 21.14 -14.80
CA GLN A 570 -0.48 21.52 -13.99
C GLN A 570 -1.27 20.27 -13.59
N GLU A 571 -1.33 20.01 -12.32
CA GLU A 571 -2.12 18.92 -11.79
C GLU A 571 -3.56 19.40 -11.64
N ILE A 572 -4.46 18.77 -12.39
CA ILE A 572 -5.90 19.02 -12.27
C ILE A 572 -6.39 18.24 -11.07
N VAL A 573 -6.87 18.98 -10.11
CA VAL A 573 -7.44 18.42 -8.89
C VAL A 573 -8.94 18.23 -9.16
N THR A 574 -9.34 17.08 -9.68
CA THR A 574 -10.75 16.72 -9.86
C THR A 574 -11.04 15.36 -9.26
N ILE A 575 -12.21 15.23 -8.65
CA ILE A 575 -12.77 13.94 -8.31
C ILE A 575 -13.62 13.49 -9.50
N ASP A 576 -13.10 12.52 -10.25
CA ASP A 576 -13.91 11.77 -11.20
C ASP A 576 -14.16 10.39 -10.57
N PRO A 577 -15.41 9.98 -10.34
CA PRO A 577 -15.72 8.67 -9.77
C PRO A 577 -15.25 7.51 -10.66
N ASN A 578 -15.02 7.76 -11.95
CA ASN A 578 -14.46 6.79 -12.88
C ASN A 578 -12.93 6.82 -12.96
N TYR A 579 -12.31 7.65 -12.15
CA TYR A 579 -10.91 7.94 -12.22
C TYR A 579 -10.12 7.14 -11.18
N ASN A 580 -9.15 6.35 -11.63
CA ASN A 580 -8.25 5.65 -10.73
C ASN A 580 -7.09 6.57 -10.33
N PRO A 581 -7.01 7.00 -9.08
CA PRO A 581 -5.98 7.92 -8.61
C PRO A 581 -4.57 7.33 -8.69
N LEU A 582 -4.47 6.03 -8.51
CA LEU A 582 -3.21 5.33 -8.65
C LEU A 582 -2.71 5.38 -10.09
N GLU A 583 -3.60 5.25 -11.06
CA GLU A 583 -3.25 5.40 -12.47
C GLU A 583 -2.76 6.80 -12.77
N ALA A 584 -3.43 7.82 -12.25
CA ALA A 584 -2.99 9.19 -12.43
C ALA A 584 -1.61 9.45 -11.87
N LEU A 585 -1.37 8.96 -10.66
CA LEU A 585 -0.08 9.09 -10.00
C LEU A 585 1.02 8.35 -10.76
N LEU A 586 0.77 7.12 -11.18
CA LEU A 586 1.74 6.28 -11.86
C LEU A 586 1.95 6.70 -13.33
N TYR A 587 0.90 7.12 -14.00
CA TYR A 587 0.95 7.46 -15.44
C TYR A 587 1.09 8.94 -15.71
N GLY A 588 0.95 9.79 -14.72
CA GLY A 588 1.15 11.23 -14.87
C GLY A 588 0.14 11.90 -15.78
N ASP A 589 -1.14 11.51 -15.68
CA ASP A 589 -2.20 12.16 -16.47
C ASP A 589 -2.56 13.55 -15.93
N GLY A 590 -1.79 14.05 -14.96
CA GLY A 590 -1.93 15.39 -14.40
C GLY A 590 -3.19 15.58 -13.56
N LYS A 591 -3.85 14.49 -13.19
CA LYS A 591 -5.08 14.54 -12.42
C LYS A 591 -4.83 13.97 -11.03
N TYR A 592 -4.94 14.80 -10.02
CA TYR A 592 -4.89 14.41 -8.62
C TYR A 592 -6.25 14.55 -7.96
N PHE A 593 -6.43 13.86 -6.86
CA PHE A 593 -7.59 14.03 -6.00
C PHE A 593 -7.68 15.44 -5.46
N SER A 594 -8.87 16.03 -5.55
CA SER A 594 -9.27 17.04 -4.59
C SER A 594 -10.10 16.39 -3.50
N GLY A 595 -9.82 16.75 -2.28
CA GLY A 595 -10.53 16.23 -1.13
C GLY A 595 -11.99 16.65 -0.99
N LYS A 596 -12.64 17.19 -2.01
CA LYS A 596 -14.06 17.51 -1.95
C LYS A 596 -14.91 16.28 -2.18
N ARG A 597 -15.47 15.81 -1.10
CA ARG A 597 -16.44 14.74 -1.08
C ARG A 597 -17.65 15.03 -1.92
N GLY A 598 -18.03 14.06 -2.77
CA GLY A 598 -19.40 13.79 -3.19
C GLY A 598 -20.19 14.95 -3.78
N ARG A 599 -19.56 15.98 -4.31
CA ARG A 599 -20.21 16.95 -5.16
C ARG A 599 -19.71 16.83 -6.58
N TYR A 600 -20.67 16.64 -7.46
CA TYR A 600 -20.50 16.43 -8.90
C TYR A 600 -19.95 17.66 -9.67
N ASP A 601 -19.70 18.76 -9.00
CA ASP A 601 -19.07 19.92 -9.62
C ASP A 601 -17.58 19.90 -9.31
N PRO A 602 -16.74 19.55 -10.27
CA PRO A 602 -15.31 19.58 -10.06
C PRO A 602 -14.86 21.04 -9.93
N PRO A 603 -14.30 21.46 -8.82
CA PRO A 603 -13.52 22.69 -8.84
C PRO A 603 -12.28 22.39 -9.67
N SER A 604 -12.28 22.88 -10.88
CA SER A 604 -11.12 22.81 -11.75
C SER A 604 -10.11 23.87 -11.33
N PHE A 605 -9.37 23.64 -10.25
CA PHE A 605 -8.16 24.42 -10.09
C PHE A 605 -6.95 23.55 -10.38
N THR A 606 -5.99 24.15 -11.00
CA THR A 606 -4.73 23.49 -11.35
C THR A 606 -3.66 24.02 -10.43
N LYS A 607 -2.90 23.13 -9.82
CA LYS A 607 -1.79 23.47 -8.94
C LYS A 607 -0.50 22.84 -9.44
N ASN A 608 0.56 23.60 -9.47
CA ASN A 608 1.88 23.12 -9.86
C ASN A 608 2.98 23.58 -8.89
N LYS A 609 2.60 24.17 -7.77
CA LYS A 609 3.49 24.68 -6.73
C LYS A 609 2.89 24.44 -5.38
N TRP A 610 3.71 23.96 -4.45
CA TRP A 610 3.35 23.73 -3.06
C TRP A 610 4.37 24.40 -2.18
N VAL A 611 3.92 25.20 -1.26
CA VAL A 611 4.77 25.89 -0.28
C VAL A 611 4.28 25.54 1.10
N SER A 612 5.16 25.06 1.96
CA SER A 612 4.82 24.77 3.35
C SER A 612 5.91 25.22 4.30
N MET A 613 5.48 25.56 5.52
CA MET A 613 6.31 25.83 6.66
C MET A 613 5.95 24.88 7.78
N GLU A 614 6.93 24.17 8.28
CA GLU A 614 6.78 23.28 9.42
C GLU A 614 7.65 23.78 10.58
N PHE A 615 7.06 23.93 11.75
CA PHE A 615 7.75 24.28 12.97
C PHE A 615 7.48 23.25 14.05
N SER A 616 8.50 22.79 14.73
CA SER A 616 8.35 21.90 15.87
C SER A 616 9.13 22.45 17.08
N TYR A 617 8.55 22.28 18.26
CA TYR A 617 9.13 22.71 19.51
C TYR A 617 8.95 21.65 20.59
N ASN A 618 10.05 21.27 21.22
CA ASN A 618 10.03 20.38 22.39
C ASN A 618 9.88 21.21 23.65
N LEU A 619 8.72 21.11 24.29
CA LEU A 619 8.44 21.74 25.59
C LEU A 619 9.31 21.11 26.68
N SER A 620 9.45 19.78 26.63
CA SER A 620 10.31 18.97 27.47
C SER A 620 10.94 17.83 26.67
N SER A 621 11.63 16.91 27.31
CA SER A 621 12.14 15.68 26.68
C SER A 621 11.00 14.73 26.25
N THR A 622 9.82 14.87 26.85
CA THR A 622 8.65 13.99 26.64
C THR A 622 7.47 14.71 25.99
N GLN A 623 7.58 16.00 25.68
CA GLN A 623 6.48 16.78 25.14
C GLN A 623 6.91 17.59 23.92
N ARG A 624 6.15 17.47 22.84
CA ARG A 624 6.42 18.13 21.57
C ARG A 624 5.15 18.76 21.01
N ILE A 625 5.28 19.97 20.48
CA ILE A 625 4.27 20.62 19.63
C ILE A 625 4.86 20.73 18.23
N SER A 626 4.06 20.46 17.20
CA SER A 626 4.39 20.76 15.82
C SER A 626 3.25 21.51 15.14
N PHE A 627 3.64 22.36 14.23
CA PHE A 627 2.78 23.23 13.49
C PHE A 627 3.21 23.21 12.03
N LEU A 628 2.26 23.00 11.13
CA LEU A 628 2.46 23.08 9.69
C LEU A 628 1.46 24.07 9.10
N TYR A 629 1.95 24.94 8.24
CA TYR A 629 1.14 25.87 7.49
C TYR A 629 1.52 25.85 6.01
N GLY A 630 0.51 25.85 5.15
CA GLY A 630 0.69 25.90 3.70
C GLY A 630 0.15 24.68 2.97
N SER A 631 0.86 24.28 1.95
CA SER A 631 0.42 23.22 1.03
C SER A 631 1.47 22.13 0.90
N ILE A 632 1.01 20.87 0.90
CA ILE A 632 1.82 19.68 0.64
C ILE A 632 1.22 18.94 -0.55
N GLN A 633 2.07 18.54 -1.49
CA GLN A 633 1.67 17.67 -2.60
C GLN A 633 1.28 16.29 -2.05
N GLY A 634 0.14 15.78 -2.49
CA GLY A 634 -0.24 14.39 -2.24
C GLY A 634 0.65 13.40 -3.00
N GLY A 635 0.45 12.14 -2.74
CA GLY A 635 1.19 11.10 -3.44
C GLY A 635 1.04 9.73 -2.83
N LEU A 636 1.69 8.75 -3.43
CA LEU A 636 1.79 7.39 -2.90
C LEU A 636 2.80 7.37 -1.76
N VAL A 637 2.39 6.87 -0.62
CA VAL A 637 3.28 6.58 0.51
C VAL A 637 3.22 5.11 0.81
N CYS A 638 4.37 4.48 0.88
CA CYS A 638 4.50 3.06 1.16
C CYS A 638 5.30 2.85 2.43
N SER A 639 4.89 1.88 3.22
CA SER A 639 5.60 1.40 4.40
C SER A 639 5.44 -0.11 4.47
N ASN A 640 6.55 -0.83 4.58
CA ASN A 640 6.57 -2.31 4.61
C ASN A 640 5.78 -2.95 3.44
N GLY A 641 5.84 -2.34 2.24
CA GLY A 641 5.12 -2.82 1.06
C GLY A 641 3.63 -2.53 1.05
N ILE A 642 3.09 -1.86 2.06
CA ILE A 642 1.72 -1.37 2.11
C ILE A 642 1.70 0.07 1.62
N CYS A 643 0.92 0.33 0.59
CA CYS A 643 0.88 1.64 -0.03
C CYS A 643 -0.49 2.29 0.17
N ARG A 644 -0.49 3.58 0.49
CA ARG A 644 -1.67 4.44 0.57
C ARG A 644 -1.46 5.68 -0.27
N ILE A 645 -2.52 6.18 -0.87
CA ILE A 645 -2.49 7.45 -1.56
C ILE A 645 -2.88 8.53 -0.56
N LEU A 646 -1.93 9.37 -0.20
CA LEU A 646 -2.21 10.55 0.62
C LEU A 646 -2.77 11.66 -0.25
N GLN A 647 -3.87 12.24 0.19
CA GLN A 647 -4.45 13.39 -0.48
C GLN A 647 -3.56 14.62 -0.32
N PRO A 648 -3.53 15.52 -1.31
CA PRO A 648 -2.85 16.79 -1.16
C PRO A 648 -3.51 17.61 -0.04
N PHE A 649 -2.68 18.28 0.74
CA PHE A 649 -3.12 19.24 1.73
C PHE A 649 -2.90 20.64 1.18
N ASN A 650 -3.95 21.42 0.99
CA ASN A 650 -3.90 22.69 0.28
C ASN A 650 -4.21 23.86 1.20
N ASP A 651 -3.28 24.84 1.24
CA ASP A 651 -3.41 26.16 1.87
C ASP A 651 -4.06 26.09 3.27
N GLY A 652 -3.53 25.19 4.11
CA GLY A 652 -4.13 24.86 5.39
C GLY A 652 -3.17 24.91 6.55
N LEU A 653 -3.71 24.55 7.71
CA LEU A 653 -3.04 24.50 8.99
C LEU A 653 -3.13 23.09 9.57
N LYS A 654 -1.99 22.51 9.98
CA LYS A 654 -1.97 21.33 10.86
C LYS A 654 -1.32 21.69 12.18
N LEU A 655 -1.89 21.19 13.26
CA LEU A 655 -1.34 21.30 14.61
C LEU A 655 -1.29 19.92 15.24
N SER A 656 -0.13 19.56 15.78
CA SER A 656 0.06 18.29 16.47
C SER A 656 0.70 18.53 17.83
N TYR A 657 0.23 17.81 18.82
CA TYR A 657 0.83 17.77 20.17
C TYR A 657 1.00 16.30 20.58
N SER A 658 2.17 15.97 21.08
CA SER A 658 2.43 14.66 21.66
C SER A 658 3.09 14.80 23.02
N ALA A 659 2.68 13.97 23.96
CA ALA A 659 3.23 13.94 25.32
C ALA A 659 3.27 12.52 25.86
N VAL A 660 4.29 12.24 26.68
CA VAL A 660 4.41 11.02 27.50
C VAL A 660 4.63 11.45 28.94
N PHE A 661 3.87 10.89 29.85
CA PHE A 661 3.85 11.19 31.28
C PHE A 661 4.28 9.98 32.10
#